data_4b41111fb441758e0b71c99dce5c35f4
#
_entry.id   4b41111fb441758e0b71c99dce5c35f4
#
_cell.length_a   1.000
_cell.length_b   1.000
_cell.length_c   1.000
_cell.angle_alpha   90.00
_cell.angle_beta   90.00
_cell.angle_gamma   90.00
#
_symmetry.space_group_name_H-M   'P 1'
#
loop_
_entity.id
_entity.type
_entity.pdbx_description
1 polymer ?
#
loop_
_entity_poly.entity_id
_entity_poly.type
_entity_poly.pdbx_seq_one_letter_code
_entity_poly.pdbx_strand_id
1 'polypeptide(L)'
;MSTQKFNASAKQPASRLDPPDTGESRGATYDEQQRRIAEYKDTLARLYSGELNSGLVFTCQIRDFPDEMFQVTEFDLQEGLSELFSLSIVAVSALPDIDFQTILGRMSSLTVKRDGKKIREVQGLLASIENLNTDGVKTWYRLVIRPEMWVMTLKQDSRIFQGTTVPKILDTLLREAHIPNDKLLYHPEEHLERAYVTQKRETMYDFWCRLAAEEGITFWFEEGTKLFYSDRHLGMTAGVTLTYNPQSDTDMTDSTATVWHYAEQLCSDIRIDKDYNPVQPSHPLHHQVTGDVHQQHEMFESYGRFQEDAQGEAFNQIRYEQSQVHRQMGQASTNCFALHPGKMFTLTNHPNARMNDRWQVVRVSHRGVQPLADNGGGEGTQLTNSVSFIPGTQEWRPPYRYKPTADGDELATVVGPPGEEIYTNSKGEVVVYFHWDRRGTPDHGASCWVPVSHGWSGNGYGFMSIPHVGQQVLVSYLNGDIDRPIVTGCTYNGRNKPPLNLPHEKTRTTFKTCTHKGEGFNELRFEDKAEQEEIYLHAQRDMNVHIQNDHHTHVQRDSKQRIDQHRYTEIAGDDHQHVKGTQKGLTEGDVSQHVLGAYHQQVDGALVSESGQETHLSSQGKVVIEAATEITFKVGGSFVRITPSNVFTSGNVAIGDSAGGSGQAVNLQLPEGVTPFAPPPYPIKPYCAVQAQATGSWVIKPNGGNA
;
A
#
# COMPACT_ATOMS: atom_id res chain seq x y z
N MET A 1 10.75 30.97 43.71
CA MET A 1 12.22 31.19 43.64
C MET A 1 12.76 30.28 42.55
N SER A 2 13.46 30.91 41.64
CA SER A 2 14.34 30.36 40.58
C SER A 2 13.66 29.65 39.41
N THR A 3 13.31 30.44 38.42
CA THR A 3 13.04 30.07 37.02
C THR A 3 14.35 29.77 36.32
N GLN A 4 14.57 28.52 35.87
CA GLN A 4 15.57 28.23 34.86
C GLN A 4 14.87 28.06 33.51
N LYS A 5 15.11 29.04 32.64
CA LYS A 5 14.78 28.98 31.21
C LYS A 5 15.73 27.98 30.53
N PHE A 6 15.20 26.88 30.00
CA PHE A 6 15.92 26.06 29.04
C PHE A 6 15.75 26.67 27.66
N ASN A 7 16.83 27.23 27.13
CA ASN A 7 17.01 27.57 25.74
C ASN A 7 17.04 26.26 24.91
N ALA A 8 16.00 25.98 24.18
CA ALA A 8 16.03 24.97 23.13
C ALA A 8 16.66 25.60 21.87
N SER A 9 17.97 25.40 21.70
CA SER A 9 18.57 25.64 20.37
C SER A 9 18.10 24.59 19.43
N ALA A 10 17.36 25.00 18.39
CA ALA A 10 16.99 24.19 17.26
C ALA A 10 18.26 23.66 16.58
N LYS A 11 18.56 22.37 16.74
CA LYS A 11 19.51 21.67 15.89
C LYS A 11 18.81 21.43 14.57
N GLN A 12 19.37 21.96 13.49
CA GLN A 12 19.07 21.64 12.11
C GLN A 12 19.06 20.11 11.92
N PRO A 13 18.21 19.57 11.02
CA PRO A 13 18.25 18.15 10.68
C PRO A 13 19.62 17.84 10.09
N ALA A 14 20.20 16.74 10.56
CA ALA A 14 21.49 16.25 10.11
C ALA A 14 21.47 16.11 8.58
N SER A 15 22.33 16.88 7.94
CA SER A 15 22.75 16.68 6.56
C SER A 15 23.15 15.22 6.36
N ARG A 16 22.82 14.71 5.15
CA ARG A 16 23.29 13.46 4.55
C ARG A 16 24.43 12.83 5.36
N LEU A 17 24.19 11.60 5.82
CA LEU A 17 25.26 10.71 6.22
C LEU A 17 26.16 10.55 5.00
N ASP A 18 27.25 11.28 4.98
CA ASP A 18 28.38 10.91 4.16
C ASP A 18 28.75 9.46 4.54
N PRO A 19 29.03 8.58 3.57
CA PRO A 19 29.50 7.24 3.90
C PRO A 19 30.72 7.41 4.80
N PRO A 20 30.88 6.54 5.80
CA PRO A 20 32.05 6.60 6.65
C PRO A 20 33.29 6.58 5.75
N ASP A 21 34.17 7.53 5.96
CA ASP A 21 35.50 7.55 5.36
C ASP A 21 36.23 6.29 5.84
N THR A 22 35.99 5.19 5.11
CA THR A 22 36.78 3.97 5.29
C THR A 22 38.10 4.24 4.62
N GLY A 23 39.04 4.63 5.44
CA GLY A 23 40.42 4.77 5.04
C GLY A 23 40.84 3.62 4.15
N GLU A 24 41.47 3.96 3.04
CA GLU A 24 42.19 3.11 2.09
C GLU A 24 41.39 1.91 1.57
N SER A 25 40.53 2.13 0.57
CA SER A 25 40.17 1.06 -0.34
C SER A 25 41.45 0.55 -0.97
N ARG A 26 41.78 -0.71 -0.73
CA ARG A 26 42.86 -1.45 -1.40
C ARG A 26 42.52 -1.78 -2.88
N GLY A 27 41.86 -0.87 -3.56
CA GLY A 27 41.75 -0.88 -5.00
C GLY A 27 42.95 -0.14 -5.58
N ALA A 28 43.69 -0.79 -6.48
CA ALA A 28 44.75 -0.11 -7.21
C ALA A 28 44.25 1.25 -7.73
N THR A 29 45.03 2.31 -7.55
CA THR A 29 44.70 3.63 -8.08
C THR A 29 44.56 3.57 -9.60
N TYR A 30 43.83 4.49 -10.25
CA TYR A 30 43.71 4.52 -11.70
C TYR A 30 45.07 4.47 -12.41
N ASP A 31 46.07 5.18 -11.90
CA ASP A 31 47.43 5.22 -12.43
C ASP A 31 48.13 3.85 -12.29
N GLU A 32 47.93 3.14 -11.21
CA GLU A 32 48.47 1.79 -11.00
C GLU A 32 47.82 0.76 -11.95
N GLN A 33 46.53 0.88 -12.20
CA GLN A 33 45.82 0.08 -13.19
C GLN A 33 46.35 0.34 -14.61
N GLN A 34 46.58 1.58 -15.00
CA GLN A 34 47.13 1.93 -16.31
C GLN A 34 48.55 1.43 -16.47
N ARG A 35 49.40 1.46 -15.43
CA ARG A 35 50.73 0.92 -15.43
C ARG A 35 50.71 -0.60 -15.68
N ARG A 36 49.87 -1.35 -14.96
CA ARG A 36 49.74 -2.81 -15.16
C ARG A 36 49.28 -3.18 -16.56
N ILE A 37 48.34 -2.44 -17.14
CA ILE A 37 47.88 -2.60 -18.52
C ILE A 37 49.06 -2.40 -19.51
N ALA A 38 49.89 -1.40 -19.28
CA ALA A 38 51.07 -1.17 -20.12
C ALA A 38 52.11 -2.31 -20.01
N GLU A 39 52.36 -2.80 -18.80
CA GLU A 39 53.26 -3.95 -18.55
C GLU A 39 52.75 -5.23 -19.26
N TYR A 40 51.43 -5.49 -19.25
CA TYR A 40 50.85 -6.59 -20.02
C TYR A 40 51.03 -6.43 -21.51
N LYS A 41 50.80 -5.23 -22.06
CA LYS A 41 51.02 -4.93 -23.49
C LYS A 41 52.47 -5.22 -23.92
N ASP A 42 53.45 -4.73 -23.17
CA ASP A 42 54.87 -4.94 -23.49
C ASP A 42 55.28 -6.42 -23.41
N THR A 43 54.73 -7.15 -22.45
CA THR A 43 55.04 -8.58 -22.28
C THR A 43 54.47 -9.42 -23.42
N LEU A 44 53.20 -9.17 -23.79
CA LEU A 44 52.53 -9.93 -24.84
C LEU A 44 53.04 -9.59 -26.24
N ALA A 45 53.41 -8.35 -26.53
CA ALA A 45 54.00 -7.96 -27.80
C ALA A 45 55.34 -8.70 -28.09
N ARG A 46 56.04 -9.15 -27.04
CA ARG A 46 57.28 -9.95 -27.18
C ARG A 46 57.00 -11.41 -27.47
N LEU A 47 55.82 -11.94 -27.14
CA LEU A 47 55.51 -13.37 -27.18
C LEU A 47 54.72 -13.80 -28.42
N TYR A 48 53.97 -12.92 -29.02
CA TYR A 48 53.04 -13.25 -30.11
C TYR A 48 53.31 -12.49 -31.39
N SER A 49 53.59 -13.22 -32.47
CA SER A 49 53.67 -12.71 -33.84
C SER A 49 53.02 -13.74 -34.79
N GLY A 50 51.77 -13.52 -35.14
CA GLY A 50 51.08 -14.29 -36.19
C GLY A 50 49.55 -14.35 -36.05
N GLU A 51 48.81 -13.95 -37.10
CA GLU A 51 47.36 -14.08 -37.18
C GLU A 51 46.96 -15.44 -37.79
N LEU A 52 46.05 -16.16 -37.11
CA LEU A 52 45.33 -17.31 -37.68
C LEU A 52 44.12 -16.76 -38.48
N ASN A 53 44.21 -16.73 -39.81
CA ASN A 53 43.20 -16.11 -40.67
C ASN A 53 42.38 -17.08 -41.52
N SER A 54 42.49 -18.39 -41.33
CA SER A 54 41.78 -19.39 -42.11
C SER A 54 40.92 -20.29 -41.21
N GLY A 55 39.72 -20.62 -41.69
CA GLY A 55 38.78 -21.49 -40.98
C GLY A 55 38.00 -20.77 -39.89
N LEU A 56 37.44 -21.55 -38.96
CA LEU A 56 36.69 -21.07 -37.82
C LEU A 56 37.64 -20.69 -36.68
N VAL A 57 37.52 -19.42 -36.21
CA VAL A 57 38.37 -18.85 -35.16
C VAL A 57 37.56 -18.17 -34.08
N PHE A 58 37.86 -18.41 -32.82
CA PHE A 58 37.30 -17.76 -31.64
C PHE A 58 38.32 -16.83 -31.00
N THR A 59 37.95 -15.57 -30.82
CA THR A 59 38.79 -14.56 -30.16
C THR A 59 38.05 -13.92 -28.97
N CYS A 60 38.77 -13.75 -27.87
CA CYS A 60 38.29 -13.05 -26.69
C CYS A 60 39.02 -11.74 -26.54
N GLN A 61 38.31 -10.67 -26.30
CA GLN A 61 38.86 -9.35 -26.06
C GLN A 61 38.31 -8.78 -24.75
N ILE A 62 39.17 -8.16 -23.96
CA ILE A 62 38.79 -7.39 -22.77
C ILE A 62 39.15 -5.92 -23.04
N ARG A 63 38.17 -5.01 -22.83
CA ARG A 63 38.39 -3.58 -23.08
C ARG A 63 39.58 -3.04 -22.31
N ASP A 64 40.42 -2.27 -22.98
CA ASP A 64 41.65 -1.63 -22.50
C ASP A 64 42.83 -2.59 -22.31
N PHE A 65 42.68 -3.90 -22.58
CA PHE A 65 43.74 -4.92 -22.51
C PHE A 65 44.14 -5.38 -23.90
N PRO A 66 45.34 -6.00 -24.05
CA PRO A 66 45.80 -6.53 -25.33
C PRO A 66 44.90 -7.65 -25.86
N ASP A 67 44.69 -7.68 -27.18
CA ASP A 67 43.84 -8.69 -27.83
C ASP A 67 44.43 -10.12 -27.67
N GLU A 68 45.74 -10.23 -27.55
CA GLU A 68 46.47 -11.47 -27.38
C GLU A 68 46.50 -11.97 -25.94
N MET A 69 45.92 -11.26 -24.99
CA MET A 69 45.96 -11.60 -23.57
C MET A 69 45.38 -12.99 -23.27
N PHE A 70 44.30 -13.34 -23.99
CA PHE A 70 43.60 -14.59 -23.82
C PHE A 70 43.36 -15.30 -25.15
N GLN A 71 43.91 -16.51 -25.31
CA GLN A 71 43.64 -17.41 -26.44
C GLN A 71 42.50 -18.35 -26.05
N VAL A 72 41.37 -18.27 -26.73
CA VAL A 72 40.20 -19.10 -26.46
C VAL A 72 40.47 -20.54 -26.82
N THR A 73 40.21 -21.45 -25.90
CA THR A 73 40.31 -22.92 -26.16
C THR A 73 38.92 -23.56 -26.19
N GLU A 74 37.99 -23.07 -25.39
CA GLU A 74 36.63 -23.56 -25.33
C GLU A 74 35.70 -22.40 -24.90
N PHE A 75 34.46 -22.40 -25.39
CA PHE A 75 33.40 -21.56 -24.82
C PHE A 75 32.07 -22.31 -24.78
N ASP A 76 31.24 -21.91 -23.82
CA ASP A 76 29.82 -22.25 -23.68
C ASP A 76 29.01 -20.95 -23.51
N LEU A 77 28.11 -20.71 -24.45
CA LEU A 77 27.22 -19.56 -24.44
C LEU A 77 25.78 -20.06 -24.34
N GLN A 78 25.08 -19.63 -23.30
CA GLN A 78 23.64 -19.90 -23.09
C GLN A 78 22.85 -18.61 -23.14
N GLU A 79 21.88 -18.56 -24.03
CA GLU A 79 20.98 -17.42 -24.25
C GLU A 79 19.53 -17.91 -24.24
N GLY A 80 18.62 -17.12 -23.67
CA GLY A 80 17.18 -17.41 -23.63
C GLY A 80 16.33 -16.14 -23.62
N LEU A 81 15.09 -16.28 -24.09
CA LEU A 81 14.09 -15.22 -23.94
C LEU A 81 13.82 -14.99 -22.46
N SER A 82 13.82 -13.74 -22.05
CA SER A 82 13.62 -13.29 -20.65
C SER A 82 14.61 -13.90 -19.65
N GLU A 83 15.82 -14.17 -20.12
CA GLU A 83 16.95 -14.67 -19.33
C GLU A 83 18.22 -13.85 -19.57
N LEU A 84 19.06 -13.72 -18.56
CA LEU A 84 20.41 -13.18 -18.70
C LEU A 84 21.30 -14.22 -19.38
N PHE A 85 21.95 -13.88 -20.48
CA PHE A 85 22.89 -14.81 -21.07
C PHE A 85 24.07 -15.09 -20.16
N SER A 86 24.69 -16.25 -20.35
CA SER A 86 25.90 -16.68 -19.69
C SER A 86 26.90 -17.16 -20.71
N LEU A 87 28.00 -16.46 -20.83
CA LEU A 87 29.11 -16.87 -21.67
C LEU A 87 30.30 -17.26 -20.79
N SER A 88 30.62 -18.55 -20.77
CA SER A 88 31.82 -19.10 -20.11
C SER A 88 32.89 -19.37 -21.16
N ILE A 89 34.05 -18.80 -21.00
CA ILE A 89 35.21 -18.98 -21.89
C ILE A 89 36.34 -19.62 -21.09
N VAL A 90 36.87 -20.72 -21.59
CA VAL A 90 38.15 -21.23 -21.13
C VAL A 90 39.20 -20.70 -22.09
N ALA A 91 40.17 -20.00 -21.56
CA ALA A 91 41.22 -19.37 -22.35
C ALA A 91 42.60 -19.58 -21.71
N VAL A 92 43.61 -19.52 -22.53
CA VAL A 92 45.02 -19.65 -22.13
C VAL A 92 45.68 -18.28 -22.24
N SER A 93 46.49 -17.95 -21.24
CA SER A 93 47.35 -16.77 -21.24
C SER A 93 48.80 -17.15 -20.93
N ALA A 94 49.74 -16.45 -21.54
CA ALA A 94 51.15 -16.52 -21.19
C ALA A 94 51.47 -15.74 -19.88
N LEU A 95 50.50 -15.01 -19.34
CA LEU A 95 50.64 -14.28 -18.10
C LEU A 95 50.18 -15.12 -16.93
N PRO A 96 51.09 -15.57 -16.03
CA PRO A 96 50.72 -16.43 -14.91
C PRO A 96 50.09 -15.66 -13.75
N ASP A 97 50.31 -14.33 -13.69
CA ASP A 97 49.90 -13.46 -12.59
C ASP A 97 49.07 -12.29 -13.13
N ILE A 98 47.79 -12.56 -13.36
CA ILE A 98 46.83 -11.55 -13.78
C ILE A 98 46.11 -11.02 -12.54
N ASP A 99 46.17 -9.70 -12.33
CA ASP A 99 45.41 -9.05 -11.28
C ASP A 99 43.89 -9.00 -11.63
N PHE A 100 43.13 -9.88 -11.02
CA PHE A 100 41.69 -10.03 -11.27
C PHE A 100 40.90 -8.78 -10.95
N GLN A 101 41.31 -7.96 -9.98
CA GLN A 101 40.59 -6.74 -9.62
C GLN A 101 40.65 -5.69 -10.73
N THR A 102 41.69 -5.67 -11.53
CA THR A 102 41.84 -4.72 -12.63
C THR A 102 40.97 -5.06 -13.83
N ILE A 103 40.60 -6.30 -14.02
CA ILE A 103 39.87 -6.78 -15.20
C ILE A 103 38.39 -7.10 -14.89
N LEU A 104 38.01 -7.41 -13.64
CA LEU A 104 36.63 -7.63 -13.27
C LEU A 104 35.78 -6.38 -13.55
N GLY A 105 34.57 -6.60 -14.08
CA GLY A 105 33.64 -5.53 -14.45
C GLY A 105 33.99 -4.81 -15.78
N ARG A 106 35.07 -5.21 -16.47
CA ARG A 106 35.36 -4.65 -17.80
C ARG A 106 34.46 -5.26 -18.87
N MET A 107 34.15 -4.45 -19.89
CA MET A 107 33.51 -4.96 -21.10
C MET A 107 34.40 -5.94 -21.78
N SER A 108 33.88 -7.11 -22.06
CA SER A 108 34.60 -8.22 -22.68
C SER A 108 33.75 -8.81 -23.80
N SER A 109 34.37 -9.34 -24.84
CA SER A 109 33.68 -9.94 -25.97
C SER A 109 34.26 -11.26 -26.40
N LEU A 110 33.40 -12.13 -26.93
CA LEU A 110 33.71 -13.27 -27.75
C LEU A 110 33.33 -12.96 -29.18
N THR A 111 34.31 -13.05 -30.09
CA THR A 111 34.04 -12.89 -31.54
C THR A 111 34.28 -14.24 -32.22
N VAL A 112 33.30 -14.71 -32.97
CA VAL A 112 33.38 -15.86 -33.85
C VAL A 112 33.58 -15.40 -35.26
N LYS A 113 34.69 -15.83 -35.88
CA LYS A 113 35.06 -15.53 -37.27
C LYS A 113 35.14 -16.81 -38.08
N ARG A 114 34.85 -16.73 -39.39
CA ARG A 114 35.14 -17.79 -40.37
C ARG A 114 35.82 -17.17 -41.57
N ASP A 115 36.97 -17.69 -41.94
CA ASP A 115 37.79 -17.18 -43.03
C ASP A 115 38.01 -15.67 -42.97
N GLY A 116 38.31 -15.18 -41.76
CA GLY A 116 38.52 -13.76 -41.47
C GLY A 116 37.25 -12.91 -41.36
N LYS A 117 36.06 -13.44 -41.72
CA LYS A 117 34.79 -12.68 -41.64
C LYS A 117 34.13 -12.93 -40.27
N LYS A 118 33.73 -11.84 -39.60
CA LYS A 118 32.97 -11.92 -38.37
C LYS A 118 31.58 -12.48 -38.64
N ILE A 119 31.24 -13.61 -37.99
CA ILE A 119 29.87 -14.17 -37.97
C ILE A 119 29.04 -13.45 -36.95
N ARG A 120 29.51 -13.38 -35.70
CA ARG A 120 28.80 -12.73 -34.59
C ARG A 120 29.80 -12.37 -33.49
N GLU A 121 29.48 -11.35 -32.74
CA GLU A 121 30.17 -10.95 -31.54
C GLU A 121 29.18 -10.91 -30.37
N VAL A 122 29.58 -11.47 -29.22
CA VAL A 122 28.83 -11.43 -27.97
C VAL A 122 29.62 -10.62 -26.96
N GLN A 123 29.05 -9.57 -26.45
CA GLN A 123 29.71 -8.65 -25.50
C GLN A 123 28.99 -8.66 -24.16
N GLY A 124 29.74 -8.38 -23.10
CA GLY A 124 29.19 -8.24 -21.75
C GLY A 124 30.25 -7.84 -20.75
N LEU A 125 29.85 -7.75 -19.50
CA LEU A 125 30.73 -7.50 -18.37
C LEU A 125 31.42 -8.79 -17.95
N LEU A 126 32.74 -8.76 -17.70
CA LEU A 126 33.46 -9.86 -17.06
C LEU A 126 32.99 -9.95 -15.61
N ALA A 127 32.08 -10.87 -15.33
CA ALA A 127 31.47 -11.06 -14.03
C ALA A 127 32.34 -11.92 -13.08
N SER A 128 33.12 -12.84 -13.65
CA SER A 128 33.99 -13.73 -12.87
C SER A 128 35.20 -14.12 -13.68
N ILE A 129 36.32 -14.31 -13.02
CA ILE A 129 37.55 -14.93 -13.55
C ILE A 129 38.05 -15.92 -12.52
N GLU A 130 38.50 -17.09 -13.01
CA GLU A 130 39.05 -18.16 -12.22
C GLU A 130 40.37 -18.64 -12.85
N ASN A 131 41.40 -18.80 -12.05
CA ASN A 131 42.65 -19.49 -12.48
C ASN A 131 42.44 -21.00 -12.32
N LEU A 132 42.51 -21.73 -13.41
CA LEU A 132 42.27 -23.20 -13.44
C LEU A 132 43.53 -24.02 -13.18
N ASN A 133 44.54 -23.85 -14.01
CA ASN A 133 45.76 -24.64 -13.99
C ASN A 133 46.91 -23.92 -14.72
N THR A 134 48.14 -24.35 -14.50
CA THR A 134 49.32 -23.89 -15.24
C THR A 134 50.25 -25.07 -15.55
N ASP A 135 50.89 -25.02 -16.70
CA ASP A 135 51.98 -25.94 -17.07
C ASP A 135 53.38 -25.30 -16.89
N GLY A 136 53.41 -24.09 -16.31
CA GLY A 136 54.63 -23.32 -16.10
C GLY A 136 55.00 -22.38 -17.27
N VAL A 137 54.35 -22.54 -18.44
CA VAL A 137 54.52 -21.68 -19.62
C VAL A 137 53.20 -20.95 -19.92
N LYS A 138 52.12 -21.68 -19.82
CA LYS A 138 50.73 -21.20 -20.07
C LYS A 138 49.88 -21.43 -18.85
N THR A 139 48.97 -20.50 -18.60
CA THR A 139 47.97 -20.57 -17.50
C THR A 139 46.58 -20.54 -18.09
N TRP A 140 45.75 -21.48 -17.66
CA TRP A 140 44.36 -21.57 -18.07
C TRP A 140 43.48 -20.77 -17.13
N TYR A 141 42.59 -19.98 -17.71
CA TYR A 141 41.61 -19.14 -17.01
C TYR A 141 40.21 -19.48 -17.48
N ARG A 142 39.24 -19.43 -16.57
CA ARG A 142 37.82 -19.39 -16.91
C ARG A 142 37.31 -17.99 -16.73
N LEU A 143 36.74 -17.44 -17.78
CA LEU A 143 36.11 -16.11 -17.82
C LEU A 143 34.61 -16.28 -17.95
N VAL A 144 33.83 -15.63 -17.08
CA VAL A 144 32.35 -15.63 -17.19
C VAL A 144 31.91 -14.22 -17.53
N ILE A 145 31.30 -14.08 -18.69
CA ILE A 145 30.79 -12.82 -19.23
C ILE A 145 29.25 -12.83 -19.12
N ARG A 146 28.71 -11.74 -18.64
CA ARG A 146 27.27 -11.51 -18.43
C ARG A 146 26.81 -10.23 -19.12
N PRO A 147 25.50 -10.09 -19.52
CA PRO A 147 25.01 -8.83 -20.05
C PRO A 147 25.08 -7.73 -18.97
N GLU A 148 25.13 -6.46 -19.38
CA GLU A 148 25.17 -5.32 -18.46
C GLU A 148 23.99 -5.34 -17.46
N MET A 149 22.81 -5.80 -17.89
CA MET A 149 21.64 -5.95 -17.03
C MET A 149 21.90 -6.86 -15.81
N TRP A 150 22.91 -7.73 -15.85
CA TRP A 150 23.29 -8.58 -14.72
C TRP A 150 23.64 -7.76 -13.46
N VAL A 151 24.15 -6.54 -13.58
CA VAL A 151 24.45 -5.69 -12.41
C VAL A 151 23.22 -5.39 -11.57
N MET A 152 22.02 -5.50 -12.14
CA MET A 152 20.76 -5.33 -11.42
C MET A 152 20.51 -6.47 -10.41
N THR A 153 21.14 -7.64 -10.58
CA THR A 153 21.08 -8.74 -9.60
C THR A 153 21.89 -8.44 -8.34
N LEU A 154 22.85 -7.53 -8.42
CA LEU A 154 23.72 -7.13 -7.32
C LEU A 154 23.14 -5.98 -6.48
N LYS A 155 21.99 -5.43 -6.89
CA LYS A 155 21.32 -4.30 -6.22
C LYS A 155 19.97 -4.77 -5.69
N GLN A 156 19.79 -4.73 -4.38
CA GLN A 156 18.53 -5.02 -3.71
C GLN A 156 17.97 -3.75 -3.10
N ASP A 157 16.64 -3.56 -3.20
CA ASP A 157 15.98 -2.38 -2.63
C ASP A 157 14.57 -2.73 -2.11
N SER A 158 14.02 -1.78 -1.35
CA SER A 158 12.61 -1.75 -0.98
C SER A 158 12.12 -0.34 -1.22
N ARG A 159 11.12 -0.17 -2.11
CA ARG A 159 10.57 1.13 -2.49
C ARG A 159 9.17 1.01 -3.08
N ILE A 160 8.50 2.12 -3.19
CA ILE A 160 7.13 2.24 -3.67
C ILE A 160 7.10 3.04 -4.97
N PHE A 161 6.30 2.60 -5.93
CA PHE A 161 5.92 3.35 -7.11
C PHE A 161 4.41 3.61 -7.08
N GLN A 162 3.99 4.82 -7.44
CA GLN A 162 2.59 5.23 -7.39
C GLN A 162 2.17 5.93 -8.67
N GLY A 163 0.90 5.75 -9.08
CA GLY A 163 0.31 6.47 -10.19
C GLY A 163 1.12 6.34 -11.47
N THR A 164 1.55 5.11 -11.83
CA THR A 164 2.43 4.90 -12.97
C THR A 164 2.21 3.55 -13.63
N THR A 165 2.54 3.44 -14.90
CA THR A 165 2.46 2.18 -15.67
C THR A 165 3.71 1.34 -15.47
N VAL A 166 3.58 0.02 -15.59
CA VAL A 166 4.72 -0.90 -15.48
C VAL A 166 5.83 -0.57 -16.48
N PRO A 167 5.58 -0.29 -17.78
CA PRO A 167 6.65 0.10 -18.69
C PRO A 167 7.47 1.32 -18.23
N LYS A 168 6.84 2.30 -17.57
CA LYS A 168 7.57 3.45 -17.00
C LYS A 168 8.44 3.03 -15.79
N ILE A 169 7.96 2.06 -14.99
CA ILE A 169 8.76 1.50 -13.90
C ILE A 169 9.98 0.78 -14.47
N LEU A 170 9.78 -0.08 -15.49
CA LEU A 170 10.86 -0.81 -16.17
C LEU A 170 11.92 0.14 -16.73
N ASP A 171 11.50 1.20 -17.43
CA ASP A 171 12.39 2.23 -17.97
C ASP A 171 13.17 2.96 -16.85
N THR A 172 12.52 3.21 -15.72
CA THR A 172 13.16 3.88 -14.57
C THR A 172 14.27 3.01 -13.98
N LEU A 173 14.02 1.71 -13.83
CA LEU A 173 14.99 0.75 -13.31
C LEU A 173 16.20 0.62 -14.25
N LEU A 174 15.97 0.50 -15.56
CA LEU A 174 17.03 0.40 -16.56
C LEU A 174 17.89 1.68 -16.61
N ARG A 175 17.24 2.86 -16.55
CA ARG A 175 17.94 4.14 -16.51
C ARG A 175 18.81 4.30 -15.25
N GLU A 176 18.31 3.90 -14.08
CA GLU A 176 19.07 3.92 -12.82
C GLU A 176 20.25 2.94 -12.83
N ALA A 177 20.15 1.86 -13.57
CA ALA A 177 21.20 0.89 -13.76
C ALA A 177 22.12 1.23 -14.94
N HIS A 178 21.82 2.27 -15.73
CA HIS A 178 22.53 2.68 -16.95
C HIS A 178 22.57 1.60 -18.05
N ILE A 179 21.45 0.84 -18.18
CA ILE A 179 21.36 -0.24 -19.17
C ILE A 179 20.85 0.33 -20.52
N PRO A 180 21.63 0.19 -21.60
CA PRO A 180 21.17 0.55 -22.95
C PRO A 180 20.04 -0.39 -23.38
N ASN A 181 18.94 0.17 -23.88
CA ASN A 181 17.78 -0.62 -24.26
C ASN A 181 16.99 0.00 -25.42
N ASP A 182 16.23 -0.87 -26.11
CA ASP A 182 15.19 -0.51 -27.06
C ASP A 182 13.86 -1.12 -26.61
N LYS A 183 12.85 -0.27 -26.56
CA LYS A 183 11.49 -0.63 -26.16
C LYS A 183 10.58 -0.75 -27.38
N LEU A 184 9.99 -1.93 -27.57
CA LEU A 184 9.14 -2.27 -28.71
C LEU A 184 7.74 -2.67 -28.21
N LEU A 185 6.95 -1.68 -27.72
CA LEU A 185 5.58 -1.90 -27.27
C LEU A 185 4.60 -1.63 -28.40
N TYR A 186 3.80 -2.62 -28.73
CA TYR A 186 2.77 -2.58 -29.78
C TYR A 186 1.39 -2.21 -29.25
N HIS A 187 1.11 -2.50 -27.98
CA HIS A 187 -0.15 -2.20 -27.30
C HIS A 187 0.07 -1.44 -26.00
N PRO A 188 0.64 -0.23 -26.04
CA PRO A 188 0.93 0.55 -24.84
C PRO A 188 -0.32 0.90 -24.01
N GLU A 189 -1.51 0.92 -24.63
CA GLU A 189 -2.81 1.17 -24.00
C GLU A 189 -3.26 0.02 -23.09
N GLU A 190 -2.77 -1.21 -23.26
CA GLU A 190 -3.07 -2.36 -22.40
C GLU A 190 -2.32 -2.29 -21.05
N HIS A 191 -1.24 -1.49 -20.98
CA HIS A 191 -0.45 -1.30 -19.77
C HIS A 191 -1.03 -0.18 -18.90
N LEU A 192 -2.04 -0.50 -18.11
CA LEU A 192 -2.77 0.47 -17.31
C LEU A 192 -1.92 1.05 -16.17
N GLU A 193 -2.29 2.26 -15.75
CA GLU A 193 -1.68 2.90 -14.59
C GLU A 193 -2.05 2.13 -13.32
N ARG A 194 -1.06 1.86 -12.48
CA ARG A 194 -1.22 1.21 -11.18
C ARG A 194 -1.13 2.23 -10.07
N ALA A 195 -2.10 2.25 -9.20
CA ALA A 195 -2.13 3.15 -8.05
C ALA A 195 -0.93 2.92 -7.13
N TYR A 196 -0.49 1.67 -6.97
CA TYR A 196 0.53 1.28 -6.00
C TYR A 196 1.27 0.01 -6.45
N VAL A 197 2.58 0.05 -6.49
CA VAL A 197 3.47 -1.09 -6.81
C VAL A 197 4.67 -1.07 -5.90
N THR A 198 4.92 -2.15 -5.19
CA THR A 198 5.99 -2.26 -4.21
C THR A 198 7.10 -3.18 -4.69
N GLN A 199 8.33 -2.71 -4.69
CA GLN A 199 9.52 -3.53 -4.64
C GLN A 199 9.82 -3.82 -3.17
N LYS A 200 9.89 -5.09 -2.77
CA LYS A 200 10.10 -5.47 -1.37
C LYS A 200 11.17 -6.55 -1.26
N ARG A 201 12.36 -6.16 -0.79
CA ARG A 201 13.51 -7.08 -0.62
C ARG A 201 13.86 -7.87 -1.87
N GLU A 202 13.49 -7.36 -3.04
CA GLU A 202 13.82 -7.94 -4.32
C GLU A 202 15.07 -7.28 -4.89
N THR A 203 15.85 -8.03 -5.66
CA THR A 203 16.86 -7.40 -6.52
C THR A 203 16.17 -6.54 -7.58
N MET A 204 16.88 -5.55 -8.12
CA MET A 204 16.33 -4.76 -9.23
C MET A 204 15.97 -5.64 -10.43
N TYR A 205 16.75 -6.69 -10.67
CA TYR A 205 16.51 -7.66 -11.74
C TYR A 205 15.24 -8.49 -11.49
N ASP A 206 15.07 -9.07 -10.30
CA ASP A 206 13.92 -9.90 -10.00
C ASP A 206 12.62 -9.07 -10.03
N PHE A 207 12.66 -7.86 -9.50
CA PHE A 207 11.54 -6.92 -9.56
C PHE A 207 11.20 -6.54 -11.00
N TRP A 208 12.21 -6.22 -11.82
CA TRP A 208 12.03 -5.92 -13.24
C TRP A 208 11.39 -7.10 -13.99
N CYS A 209 11.93 -8.30 -13.83
CA CYS A 209 11.44 -9.51 -14.48
C CYS A 209 10.04 -9.91 -14.02
N ARG A 210 9.71 -9.69 -12.74
CA ARG A 210 8.39 -9.99 -12.20
C ARG A 210 7.32 -9.10 -12.86
N LEU A 211 7.59 -7.81 -12.92
CA LEU A 211 6.67 -6.85 -13.55
C LEU A 211 6.55 -7.11 -15.06
N ALA A 212 7.66 -7.37 -15.73
CA ALA A 212 7.67 -7.70 -17.16
C ALA A 212 6.83 -8.96 -17.43
N ALA A 213 7.00 -10.02 -16.62
CA ALA A 213 6.24 -11.26 -16.77
C ALA A 213 4.73 -11.07 -16.50
N GLU A 214 4.36 -10.23 -15.55
CA GLU A 214 2.97 -9.90 -15.23
C GLU A 214 2.27 -9.17 -16.38
N GLU A 215 3.00 -8.29 -17.08
CA GLU A 215 2.52 -7.55 -18.25
C GLU A 215 2.77 -8.29 -19.60
N GLY A 216 3.24 -9.52 -19.56
CA GLY A 216 3.54 -10.29 -20.76
C GLY A 216 4.71 -9.78 -21.59
N ILE A 217 5.57 -8.96 -21.02
CA ILE A 217 6.73 -8.35 -21.70
C ILE A 217 7.88 -9.36 -21.73
N THR A 218 8.36 -9.64 -22.93
CA THR A 218 9.52 -10.53 -23.21
C THR A 218 10.74 -9.70 -23.51
N PHE A 219 11.92 -10.14 -23.10
CA PHE A 219 13.18 -9.44 -23.41
C PHE A 219 14.25 -10.39 -23.94
N TRP A 220 15.24 -9.80 -24.64
CA TRP A 220 16.42 -10.48 -25.19
C TRP A 220 17.57 -9.48 -25.38
N PHE A 221 18.73 -9.98 -25.79
CA PHE A 221 19.90 -9.14 -26.03
C PHE A 221 20.34 -9.22 -27.50
N GLU A 222 20.60 -8.07 -28.13
CA GLU A 222 21.14 -7.95 -29.47
C GLU A 222 22.36 -6.98 -29.48
N GLU A 223 23.12 -6.99 -30.55
CA GLU A 223 24.22 -6.04 -30.79
C GLU A 223 25.16 -5.90 -29.58
N GLY A 224 25.58 -7.04 -29.02
CA GLY A 224 26.38 -7.06 -27.80
C GLY A 224 25.53 -7.15 -26.55
N THR A 225 25.40 -6.07 -25.78
CA THR A 225 24.68 -6.08 -24.49
C THR A 225 23.38 -5.32 -24.52
N LYS A 226 22.97 -4.77 -25.65
CA LYS A 226 21.78 -3.97 -25.77
C LYS A 226 20.53 -4.78 -25.49
N LEU A 227 19.75 -4.35 -24.50
CA LEU A 227 18.50 -4.98 -24.11
C LEU A 227 17.39 -4.54 -25.05
N PHE A 228 16.67 -5.51 -25.62
CA PHE A 228 15.40 -5.29 -26.31
C PHE A 228 14.30 -5.92 -25.49
N TYR A 229 13.13 -5.25 -25.45
CA TYR A 229 11.96 -5.83 -24.81
C TYR A 229 10.66 -5.45 -25.55
N SER A 230 9.71 -6.39 -25.59
CA SER A 230 8.47 -6.26 -26.35
C SER A 230 7.31 -6.96 -25.66
N ASP A 231 6.11 -6.41 -25.85
CA ASP A 231 4.84 -7.00 -25.42
C ASP A 231 4.23 -7.97 -26.46
N ARG A 232 4.87 -8.14 -27.62
CA ARG A 232 4.41 -9.02 -28.72
C ARG A 232 5.58 -9.67 -29.43
N HIS A 233 5.35 -10.87 -30.00
CA HIS A 233 6.35 -11.56 -30.84
C HIS A 233 6.74 -10.75 -32.09
N LEU A 234 5.90 -9.79 -32.48
CA LEU A 234 6.17 -8.89 -33.62
C LEU A 234 7.44 -8.02 -33.42
N GLY A 235 7.91 -7.88 -32.19
CA GLY A 235 9.19 -7.23 -31.88
C GLY A 235 10.41 -8.04 -32.35
N MET A 236 10.23 -9.35 -32.64
CA MET A 236 11.30 -10.21 -33.10
C MET A 236 11.51 -10.07 -34.60
N THR A 237 12.75 -10.06 -35.03
CA THR A 237 13.11 -9.84 -36.44
C THR A 237 13.42 -11.15 -37.17
N ALA A 238 13.30 -11.12 -38.51
CA ALA A 238 13.74 -12.23 -39.33
C ALA A 238 15.25 -12.47 -39.18
N GLY A 239 15.64 -13.73 -39.06
CA GLY A 239 17.04 -14.14 -38.95
C GLY A 239 17.45 -15.00 -40.15
N VAL A 240 18.09 -16.12 -39.86
CA VAL A 240 18.71 -17.00 -40.85
C VAL A 240 17.71 -18.03 -41.39
N THR A 241 18.07 -18.59 -42.57
CA THR A 241 17.42 -19.81 -43.08
C THR A 241 18.32 -21.01 -42.76
N LEU A 242 17.73 -22.03 -42.12
CA LEU A 242 18.40 -23.29 -41.84
C LEU A 242 17.97 -24.33 -42.88
N THR A 243 18.93 -25.09 -43.41
CA THR A 243 18.68 -26.26 -44.27
C THR A 243 18.73 -27.53 -43.42
N TYR A 244 17.69 -28.32 -43.41
CA TYR A 244 17.73 -29.64 -42.76
C TYR A 244 18.60 -30.61 -43.55
N ASN A 245 19.64 -31.14 -42.91
CA ASN A 245 20.50 -32.18 -43.45
C ASN A 245 20.95 -33.17 -42.34
N PRO A 246 20.33 -34.36 -42.28
CA PRO A 246 20.67 -35.34 -41.25
C PRO A 246 22.03 -36.07 -41.50
N GLN A 247 22.61 -35.88 -42.69
CA GLN A 247 23.89 -36.52 -43.03
C GLN A 247 25.05 -35.54 -42.73
N SER A 248 25.67 -35.73 -41.56
CA SER A 248 26.69 -34.80 -41.06
C SER A 248 28.04 -34.84 -41.80
N ASP A 249 28.28 -35.80 -42.69
CA ASP A 249 29.59 -36.03 -43.33
C ASP A 249 29.77 -35.35 -44.69
N THR A 250 28.77 -34.63 -45.17
CA THR A 250 28.85 -33.90 -46.43
C THR A 250 28.93 -32.41 -46.19
N ASP A 251 29.54 -31.65 -47.13
CA ASP A 251 29.78 -30.20 -47.10
C ASP A 251 28.70 -29.42 -46.32
N MET A 252 28.98 -29.19 -45.04
CA MET A 252 28.07 -28.42 -44.20
C MET A 252 28.26 -26.92 -44.44
N THR A 253 27.29 -26.34 -45.01
CA THR A 253 27.18 -24.87 -45.04
C THR A 253 26.89 -24.31 -43.65
N ASP A 254 27.16 -23.05 -43.42
CA ASP A 254 27.04 -22.36 -42.12
C ASP A 254 25.64 -22.32 -41.50
N SER A 255 24.64 -22.96 -42.04
CA SER A 255 23.26 -22.82 -41.65
C SER A 255 22.52 -24.15 -41.80
N THR A 256 23.05 -25.20 -41.18
CA THR A 256 22.50 -26.55 -41.29
C THR A 256 21.93 -27.00 -39.93
N ALA A 257 20.74 -27.59 -39.96
CA ALA A 257 20.16 -28.37 -38.85
C ALA A 257 20.37 -29.86 -39.12
N THR A 258 21.07 -30.56 -38.23
CA THR A 258 21.39 -31.99 -38.37
C THR A 258 20.41 -32.88 -37.61
N VAL A 259 19.87 -32.38 -36.49
CA VAL A 259 18.85 -33.09 -35.69
C VAL A 259 17.66 -32.16 -35.54
N TRP A 260 16.48 -32.71 -35.68
CA TRP A 260 15.23 -31.97 -35.52
C TRP A 260 14.22 -32.79 -34.73
N HIS A 261 13.81 -32.26 -33.58
CA HIS A 261 12.75 -32.81 -32.74
C HIS A 261 11.64 -31.77 -32.62
N TYR A 262 10.39 -32.18 -32.79
CA TYR A 262 9.23 -31.36 -32.57
C TYR A 262 8.19 -32.14 -31.77
N ALA A 263 7.65 -31.55 -30.76
CA ALA A 263 6.65 -32.13 -29.86
C ALA A 263 5.46 -31.21 -29.68
N GLU A 264 4.31 -31.80 -29.61
CA GLU A 264 3.07 -31.17 -29.15
C GLU A 264 2.61 -31.87 -27.88
N GLN A 265 2.18 -31.11 -26.88
CA GLN A 265 1.68 -31.65 -25.62
C GLN A 265 0.37 -31.02 -25.20
N LEU A 266 -0.39 -31.76 -24.43
CA LEU A 266 -1.63 -31.27 -23.86
C LEU A 266 -1.32 -30.20 -22.79
N CYS A 267 -1.97 -29.05 -22.89
CA CYS A 267 -1.91 -27.96 -21.91
C CYS A 267 -3.34 -27.63 -21.43
N SER A 268 -3.42 -26.85 -20.35
CA SER A 268 -4.71 -26.29 -19.93
C SER A 268 -5.27 -25.39 -21.01
N ASP A 269 -6.53 -25.57 -21.35
CA ASP A 269 -7.19 -24.87 -22.46
C ASP A 269 -8.29 -23.92 -21.99
N ILE A 270 -8.51 -23.81 -20.67
CA ILE A 270 -9.38 -22.82 -20.03
C ILE A 270 -8.62 -22.15 -18.90
N ARG A 271 -8.56 -20.83 -18.95
CA ARG A 271 -8.03 -20.01 -17.85
C ARG A 271 -9.12 -19.12 -17.28
N ILE A 272 -9.33 -19.18 -15.96
CA ILE A 272 -10.30 -18.37 -15.24
C ILE A 272 -9.58 -17.66 -14.10
N ASP A 273 -9.66 -16.34 -14.09
CA ASP A 273 -9.17 -15.53 -12.99
C ASP A 273 -10.31 -14.72 -12.36
N LYS A 274 -10.35 -14.67 -11.03
CA LYS A 274 -11.34 -13.93 -10.26
C LYS A 274 -10.67 -13.04 -9.22
N ASP A 275 -11.20 -11.83 -9.02
CA ASP A 275 -10.81 -10.93 -7.95
C ASP A 275 -12.02 -10.22 -7.32
N TYR A 276 -11.79 -9.38 -6.34
CA TYR A 276 -12.80 -8.61 -5.65
C TYR A 276 -12.40 -7.13 -5.58
N ASN A 277 -13.32 -6.26 -6.06
CA ASN A 277 -13.17 -4.82 -5.94
C ASN A 277 -14.04 -4.27 -4.80
N PRO A 278 -13.47 -3.78 -3.70
CA PRO A 278 -14.23 -3.22 -2.59
C PRO A 278 -14.96 -1.91 -2.95
N VAL A 279 -14.56 -1.23 -4.03
CA VAL A 279 -15.23 0.00 -4.51
C VAL A 279 -16.54 -0.34 -5.23
N GLN A 280 -16.58 -1.49 -5.90
CA GLN A 280 -17.75 -1.99 -6.62
C GLN A 280 -18.05 -3.44 -6.18
N PRO A 281 -18.48 -3.66 -4.93
CA PRO A 281 -18.55 -5.00 -4.33
C PRO A 281 -19.56 -5.95 -4.98
N SER A 282 -20.47 -5.44 -5.78
CA SER A 282 -21.47 -6.23 -6.52
C SER A 282 -21.03 -6.56 -7.94
N HIS A 283 -19.98 -5.95 -8.44
CA HIS A 283 -19.46 -6.24 -9.77
C HIS A 283 -18.55 -7.46 -9.69
N PRO A 284 -18.88 -8.56 -10.39
CA PRO A 284 -18.05 -9.75 -10.40
C PRO A 284 -16.84 -9.51 -11.29
N LEU A 285 -15.66 -9.28 -10.71
CA LEU A 285 -14.40 -9.31 -11.44
C LEU A 285 -14.05 -10.77 -11.77
N HIS A 286 -14.49 -11.24 -12.93
CA HIS A 286 -14.33 -12.63 -13.38
C HIS A 286 -14.06 -12.64 -14.87
N HIS A 287 -12.90 -13.12 -15.27
CA HIS A 287 -12.47 -13.20 -16.65
C HIS A 287 -12.12 -14.63 -17.01
N GLN A 288 -12.48 -15.04 -18.23
CA GLN A 288 -12.23 -16.37 -18.76
C GLN A 288 -11.70 -16.28 -20.18
N VAL A 289 -10.62 -17.01 -20.45
CA VAL A 289 -10.14 -17.30 -21.80
C VAL A 289 -10.29 -18.79 -22.06
N THR A 290 -10.85 -19.14 -23.20
CA THR A 290 -11.05 -20.52 -23.66
C THR A 290 -10.34 -20.72 -24.97
N GLY A 291 -9.47 -21.71 -25.05
CA GLY A 291 -8.77 -22.10 -26.28
C GLY A 291 -9.66 -22.87 -27.22
N ASP A 292 -9.16 -23.10 -28.45
CA ASP A 292 -9.91 -23.73 -29.53
C ASP A 292 -9.94 -25.26 -29.47
N VAL A 293 -9.09 -25.87 -28.63
CA VAL A 293 -8.87 -27.34 -28.66
C VAL A 293 -9.24 -27.92 -27.28
N HIS A 294 -9.98 -29.04 -27.33
CA HIS A 294 -10.41 -29.84 -26.18
C HIS A 294 -11.38 -29.20 -25.18
N GLN A 295 -11.17 -27.98 -24.71
CA GLN A 295 -12.02 -27.21 -23.78
C GLN A 295 -12.46 -27.99 -22.53
N GLN A 296 -11.55 -28.73 -21.90
CA GLN A 296 -11.82 -29.63 -20.78
C GLN A 296 -10.95 -29.38 -19.55
N HIS A 297 -9.79 -28.73 -19.73
CA HIS A 297 -8.79 -28.59 -18.67
C HIS A 297 -8.73 -27.14 -18.20
N GLU A 298 -9.30 -26.90 -17.03
CA GLU A 298 -9.45 -25.58 -16.42
C GLU A 298 -8.35 -25.28 -15.42
N MET A 299 -7.81 -24.08 -15.48
CA MET A 299 -7.00 -23.47 -14.44
C MET A 299 -7.74 -22.29 -13.84
N PHE A 300 -8.14 -22.40 -12.58
CA PHE A 300 -8.83 -21.36 -11.84
C PHE A 300 -7.91 -20.72 -10.80
N GLU A 301 -7.87 -19.38 -10.77
CA GLU A 301 -7.18 -18.58 -9.75
C GLU A 301 -8.16 -17.60 -9.11
N SER A 302 -8.28 -17.65 -7.76
CA SER A 302 -9.26 -16.86 -7.02
C SER A 302 -8.71 -15.56 -6.44
N TYR A 303 -7.48 -15.23 -6.72
CA TYR A 303 -6.87 -13.96 -6.37
C TYR A 303 -6.14 -13.40 -7.58
N GLY A 304 -6.92 -12.85 -8.50
CA GLY A 304 -6.47 -12.43 -9.82
C GLY A 304 -5.48 -11.26 -9.82
N ARG A 305 -5.44 -10.47 -8.74
CA ARG A 305 -4.56 -9.29 -8.56
C ARG A 305 -4.83 -8.17 -9.54
N PHE A 306 -6.10 -7.97 -9.87
CA PHE A 306 -6.59 -6.85 -10.67
C PHE A 306 -7.77 -6.19 -9.98
N GLN A 307 -8.01 -4.91 -10.29
CA GLN A 307 -9.09 -4.12 -9.68
C GLN A 307 -10.09 -3.62 -10.73
N GLU A 308 -9.74 -3.69 -12.00
CA GLU A 308 -10.55 -3.23 -13.14
C GLU A 308 -10.67 -4.33 -14.18
N ASP A 309 -11.79 -4.33 -14.94
CA ASP A 309 -12.07 -5.32 -15.96
C ASP A 309 -11.02 -5.36 -17.05
N ALA A 310 -10.62 -4.22 -17.59
CA ALA A 310 -9.62 -4.13 -18.66
C ALA A 310 -8.27 -4.76 -18.24
N GLN A 311 -7.86 -4.55 -16.98
CA GLN A 311 -6.66 -5.17 -16.42
C GLN A 311 -6.84 -6.69 -16.26
N GLY A 312 -8.01 -7.10 -15.77
CA GLY A 312 -8.35 -8.51 -15.59
C GLY A 312 -8.38 -9.27 -16.91
N GLU A 313 -8.93 -8.69 -17.95
CA GLU A 313 -8.97 -9.27 -19.30
C GLU A 313 -7.56 -9.44 -19.86
N ALA A 314 -6.73 -8.40 -19.83
CA ALA A 314 -5.35 -8.46 -20.29
C ALA A 314 -4.52 -9.49 -19.50
N PHE A 315 -4.61 -9.51 -18.17
CA PHE A 315 -3.87 -10.46 -17.34
C PHE A 315 -4.33 -11.90 -17.57
N ASN A 316 -5.63 -12.13 -17.74
CA ASN A 316 -6.16 -13.46 -18.01
C ASN A 316 -5.65 -14.00 -19.36
N GLN A 317 -5.61 -13.15 -20.39
CA GLN A 317 -5.06 -13.49 -21.70
C GLN A 317 -3.56 -13.81 -21.62
N ILE A 318 -2.75 -12.97 -20.96
CA ILE A 318 -1.32 -13.19 -20.78
C ILE A 318 -1.06 -14.50 -20.04
N ARG A 319 -1.79 -14.78 -18.97
CA ARG A 319 -1.65 -16.03 -18.19
C ARG A 319 -2.07 -17.26 -18.95
N TYR A 320 -3.09 -17.14 -19.79
CA TYR A 320 -3.44 -18.19 -20.72
C TYR A 320 -2.28 -18.46 -21.68
N GLU A 321 -1.72 -17.45 -22.33
CA GLU A 321 -0.57 -17.59 -23.24
C GLU A 321 0.66 -18.16 -22.52
N GLN A 322 0.93 -17.75 -21.29
CA GLN A 322 1.98 -18.34 -20.45
C GLN A 322 1.79 -19.86 -20.25
N SER A 323 0.56 -20.31 -20.09
CA SER A 323 0.24 -21.73 -19.94
C SER A 323 0.42 -22.52 -21.24
N GLN A 324 0.39 -21.85 -22.40
CA GLN A 324 0.53 -22.46 -23.73
C GLN A 324 1.96 -22.53 -24.24
N VAL A 325 2.95 -21.94 -23.57
CA VAL A 325 4.35 -21.84 -24.04
C VAL A 325 4.94 -23.20 -24.41
N HIS A 326 4.60 -24.24 -23.68
CA HIS A 326 5.11 -25.60 -23.91
C HIS A 326 4.23 -26.46 -24.82
N ARG A 327 3.10 -25.94 -25.31
CA ARG A 327 2.17 -26.70 -26.13
C ARG A 327 2.79 -27.20 -27.42
N GLN A 328 3.59 -26.36 -28.06
CA GLN A 328 4.28 -26.67 -29.31
C GLN A 328 5.73 -26.22 -29.17
N MET A 329 6.65 -27.17 -28.99
CA MET A 329 8.06 -26.87 -28.78
C MET A 329 8.93 -27.86 -29.57
N GLY A 330 9.98 -27.32 -30.16
CA GLY A 330 11.00 -28.13 -30.83
C GLY A 330 12.38 -27.89 -30.28
N GLN A 331 13.28 -28.84 -30.63
CA GLN A 331 14.70 -28.75 -30.38
C GLN A 331 15.46 -29.19 -31.63
N ALA A 332 16.54 -28.50 -31.92
CA ALA A 332 17.40 -28.85 -33.05
C ALA A 332 18.89 -28.74 -32.68
N SER A 333 19.71 -29.58 -33.31
CA SER A 333 21.16 -29.41 -33.31
C SER A 333 21.59 -28.75 -34.61
N THR A 334 22.40 -27.68 -34.51
CA THR A 334 22.82 -26.89 -35.66
C THR A 334 24.30 -26.50 -35.57
N ASN A 335 24.86 -25.98 -36.66
CA ASN A 335 26.17 -25.34 -36.70
C ASN A 335 26.13 -23.81 -36.86
N CYS A 336 24.93 -23.20 -36.71
CA CYS A 336 24.69 -21.79 -37.00
C CYS A 336 24.84 -20.92 -35.75
N PHE A 337 25.94 -20.19 -35.64
CA PHE A 337 26.17 -19.25 -34.50
C PHE A 337 25.34 -17.99 -34.53
N ALA A 338 24.71 -17.67 -35.67
CA ALA A 338 23.86 -16.52 -35.83
C ALA A 338 22.45 -16.66 -35.17
N LEU A 339 22.10 -17.86 -34.69
CA LEU A 339 20.87 -18.11 -33.95
C LEU A 339 20.97 -17.49 -32.54
N HIS A 340 19.99 -16.67 -32.19
CA HIS A 340 19.85 -16.15 -30.82
C HIS A 340 18.40 -15.73 -30.52
N PRO A 341 18.01 -15.64 -29.26
CA PRO A 341 16.68 -15.13 -28.87
C PRO A 341 16.39 -13.75 -29.47
N GLY A 342 15.13 -13.48 -29.79
CA GLY A 342 14.73 -12.25 -30.49
C GLY A 342 14.79 -12.34 -32.01
N LYS A 343 15.31 -13.47 -32.56
CA LYS A 343 15.31 -13.75 -34.01
C LYS A 343 14.41 -14.92 -34.33
N MET A 344 13.79 -14.83 -35.51
CA MET A 344 13.09 -15.94 -36.12
C MET A 344 14.00 -16.58 -37.17
N PHE A 345 13.91 -17.90 -37.35
CA PHE A 345 14.57 -18.58 -38.45
C PHE A 345 13.56 -19.34 -39.29
N THR A 346 13.91 -19.62 -40.54
CA THR A 346 13.10 -20.44 -41.44
C THR A 346 13.80 -21.78 -41.65
N LEU A 347 13.08 -22.90 -41.44
CA LEU A 347 13.61 -24.22 -41.79
C LEU A 347 13.19 -24.56 -43.22
N THR A 348 14.10 -25.20 -43.97
CA THR A 348 13.87 -25.69 -45.32
C THR A 348 14.41 -27.12 -45.47
N ASN A 349 13.95 -27.80 -46.53
CA ASN A 349 14.41 -29.14 -46.91
C ASN A 349 14.10 -30.26 -45.89
N HIS A 350 13.15 -30.05 -44.97
CA HIS A 350 12.71 -31.12 -44.10
C HIS A 350 11.68 -32.02 -44.83
N PRO A 351 11.74 -33.37 -44.70
CA PRO A 351 10.80 -34.29 -45.37
C PRO A 351 9.35 -34.05 -44.97
N ASN A 352 9.06 -33.69 -43.74
CA ASN A 352 7.75 -33.24 -43.31
C ASN A 352 7.55 -31.76 -43.66
N ALA A 353 6.67 -31.52 -44.62
CA ALA A 353 6.40 -30.19 -45.13
C ALA A 353 5.97 -29.18 -44.04
N ARG A 354 5.28 -29.64 -42.98
CA ARG A 354 4.87 -28.80 -41.86
C ARG A 354 6.04 -28.21 -41.06
N MET A 355 7.21 -28.82 -41.13
CA MET A 355 8.41 -28.32 -40.42
C MET A 355 9.12 -27.24 -41.21
N ASN A 356 8.89 -27.13 -42.53
CA ASN A 356 9.46 -26.09 -43.41
C ASN A 356 8.69 -24.78 -43.23
N ASP A 357 8.88 -24.14 -42.10
CA ASP A 357 8.16 -22.93 -41.68
C ASP A 357 9.08 -22.02 -40.89
N ARG A 358 8.50 -20.87 -40.44
CA ARG A 358 9.17 -19.91 -39.58
C ARG A 358 9.01 -20.29 -38.10
N TRP A 359 10.13 -20.21 -37.39
CA TRP A 359 10.24 -20.60 -35.99
C TRP A 359 10.91 -19.49 -35.18
N GLN A 360 10.51 -19.32 -33.92
CA GLN A 360 11.12 -18.40 -32.96
C GLN A 360 12.16 -19.12 -32.13
N VAL A 361 13.34 -18.51 -31.97
CA VAL A 361 14.35 -18.98 -31.03
C VAL A 361 13.94 -18.62 -29.60
N VAL A 362 13.69 -19.64 -28.77
CA VAL A 362 13.38 -19.47 -27.34
C VAL A 362 14.65 -19.51 -26.50
N ARG A 363 15.48 -20.51 -26.75
CA ARG A 363 16.76 -20.70 -26.06
C ARG A 363 17.77 -21.31 -27.03
N VAL A 364 19.04 -20.93 -26.87
CA VAL A 364 20.13 -21.55 -27.60
C VAL A 364 21.35 -21.72 -26.69
N SER A 365 21.99 -22.86 -26.84
CA SER A 365 23.30 -23.14 -26.26
C SER A 365 24.32 -23.34 -27.39
N HIS A 366 25.37 -22.54 -27.42
CA HIS A 366 26.46 -22.63 -28.36
C HIS A 366 27.70 -23.13 -27.65
N ARG A 367 28.33 -24.17 -28.15
CA ARG A 367 29.59 -24.68 -27.65
C ARG A 367 30.63 -24.67 -28.74
N GLY A 368 31.77 -24.03 -28.47
CA GLY A 368 32.93 -23.99 -29.35
C GLY A 368 34.15 -24.61 -28.69
N VAL A 369 34.91 -25.37 -29.46
CA VAL A 369 36.21 -25.92 -29.03
C VAL A 369 37.25 -25.56 -30.09
N GLN A 370 38.34 -24.94 -29.66
CA GLN A 370 39.47 -24.51 -30.48
C GLN A 370 40.77 -25.10 -29.93
N PRO A 371 41.29 -26.18 -30.51
CA PRO A 371 42.55 -26.76 -30.08
C PRO A 371 43.70 -25.76 -30.20
N LEU A 372 44.63 -25.77 -29.25
CA LEU A 372 45.85 -24.98 -29.34
C LEU A 372 46.79 -25.57 -30.43
N ALA A 373 47.40 -24.68 -31.20
CA ALA A 373 48.28 -25.06 -32.31
C ALA A 373 49.46 -25.95 -31.87
N ASP A 374 49.87 -25.86 -30.61
CA ASP A 374 51.06 -26.59 -30.07
C ASP A 374 50.77 -28.06 -29.70
N ASN A 375 49.50 -28.48 -29.64
CA ASN A 375 49.15 -29.82 -29.15
C ASN A 375 49.21 -30.92 -30.22
N GLY A 376 49.62 -30.62 -31.43
CA GLY A 376 49.90 -31.63 -32.50
C GLY A 376 48.70 -32.52 -32.86
N GLY A 377 47.51 -32.26 -32.33
CA GLY A 377 46.29 -33.00 -32.59
C GLY A 377 45.59 -32.49 -33.83
N GLY A 378 45.34 -33.31 -34.80
CA GLY A 378 44.71 -32.96 -36.07
C GLY A 378 43.20 -32.65 -36.02
N GLU A 379 42.65 -32.33 -34.87
CA GLU A 379 41.24 -31.93 -34.73
C GLU A 379 41.09 -30.42 -35.02
N GLY A 380 40.25 -30.08 -35.99
CA GLY A 380 39.92 -28.68 -36.32
C GLY A 380 39.03 -28.03 -35.27
N THR A 381 38.89 -26.69 -35.34
CA THR A 381 37.93 -25.94 -34.51
C THR A 381 36.52 -26.43 -34.78
N GLN A 382 35.79 -26.70 -33.70
CA GLN A 382 34.42 -27.21 -33.75
C GLN A 382 33.43 -26.21 -33.13
N LEU A 383 32.22 -26.12 -33.69
CA LEU A 383 31.10 -25.35 -33.19
C LEU A 383 29.83 -26.17 -33.28
N THR A 384 29.18 -26.37 -32.16
CA THR A 384 27.90 -27.08 -32.06
C THR A 384 26.87 -26.23 -31.33
N ASN A 385 25.61 -26.30 -31.75
CA ASN A 385 24.56 -25.54 -31.14
C ASN A 385 23.34 -26.44 -30.86
N SER A 386 22.69 -26.21 -29.75
CA SER A 386 21.38 -26.75 -29.44
C SER A 386 20.40 -25.60 -29.32
N VAL A 387 19.35 -25.59 -30.12
CA VAL A 387 18.32 -24.56 -30.13
C VAL A 387 16.95 -25.12 -29.72
N SER A 388 16.28 -24.46 -28.81
CA SER A 388 14.84 -24.69 -28.51
C SER A 388 14.01 -23.60 -29.20
N PHE A 389 12.92 -24.01 -29.83
CA PHE A 389 12.12 -23.11 -30.65
C PHE A 389 10.62 -23.42 -30.55
N ILE A 390 9.79 -22.44 -30.93
CA ILE A 390 8.33 -22.55 -31.05
C ILE A 390 7.89 -22.02 -32.43
N PRO A 391 6.62 -22.26 -32.86
CA PRO A 391 6.11 -21.69 -34.10
C PRO A 391 6.26 -20.16 -34.18
N GLY A 392 6.56 -19.63 -35.36
CA GLY A 392 6.80 -18.23 -35.60
C GLY A 392 5.58 -17.31 -35.35
N THR A 393 4.40 -17.88 -35.27
CA THR A 393 3.13 -17.15 -35.05
C THR A 393 2.64 -17.22 -33.60
N GLN A 394 3.28 -18.02 -32.75
CA GLN A 394 2.88 -18.19 -31.36
C GLN A 394 3.44 -17.05 -30.51
N GLU A 395 2.61 -16.48 -29.61
CA GLU A 395 3.11 -15.57 -28.59
C GLU A 395 3.88 -16.37 -27.53
N TRP A 396 5.14 -16.04 -27.35
CA TRP A 396 5.92 -16.54 -26.24
C TRP A 396 5.83 -15.55 -25.09
N ARG A 397 5.50 -16.04 -23.90
CA ARG A 397 5.44 -15.24 -22.69
C ARG A 397 6.43 -15.76 -21.64
N PRO A 398 7.11 -14.88 -20.91
CA PRO A 398 7.95 -15.32 -19.80
C PRO A 398 7.10 -16.03 -18.74
N PRO A 399 7.64 -17.05 -18.06
CA PRO A 399 6.92 -17.72 -16.97
C PRO A 399 6.46 -16.72 -15.92
N TYR A 400 5.22 -16.89 -15.43
CA TYR A 400 4.69 -16.05 -14.36
C TYR A 400 5.59 -16.12 -13.12
N ARG A 401 5.95 -14.96 -12.57
CA ARG A 401 6.72 -14.85 -11.34
C ARG A 401 5.81 -14.35 -10.23
N TYR A 402 5.67 -15.15 -9.18
CA TYR A 402 4.86 -14.77 -8.04
C TYR A 402 5.47 -13.57 -7.33
N LYS A 403 4.61 -12.60 -7.01
CA LYS A 403 4.95 -11.46 -6.16
C LYS A 403 5.37 -11.96 -4.78
N PRO A 404 6.42 -11.40 -4.16
CA PRO A 404 6.75 -11.70 -2.77
C PRO A 404 5.54 -11.45 -1.86
N THR A 405 5.29 -12.38 -0.96
CA THR A 405 4.27 -12.18 0.08
C THR A 405 4.84 -11.36 1.23
N ALA A 406 3.99 -10.58 1.88
CA ALA A 406 4.38 -9.90 3.11
C ALA A 406 4.71 -10.91 4.21
N ASP A 407 5.83 -10.73 4.90
CA ASP A 407 6.28 -11.63 6.00
C ASP A 407 5.37 -11.54 7.23
N GLY A 408 4.57 -10.48 7.34
CA GLY A 408 3.67 -10.19 8.45
C GLY A 408 3.25 -8.73 8.45
N ASP A 409 2.70 -8.29 9.58
CA ASP A 409 2.29 -6.92 9.78
C ASP A 409 3.49 -5.98 9.94
N GLU A 410 3.33 -4.73 9.51
CA GLU A 410 4.37 -3.71 9.58
C GLU A 410 3.91 -2.47 10.34
N LEU A 411 4.86 -1.80 10.99
CA LEU A 411 4.62 -0.51 11.59
C LEU A 411 4.87 0.60 10.58
N ALA A 412 3.91 1.51 10.47
CA ALA A 412 4.01 2.71 9.66
C ALA A 412 3.57 3.94 10.45
N THR A 413 3.88 5.12 9.95
CA THR A 413 3.43 6.39 10.54
C THR A 413 2.42 7.04 9.60
N VAL A 414 1.28 7.46 10.12
CA VAL A 414 0.29 8.25 9.35
C VAL A 414 0.90 9.61 9.02
N VAL A 415 0.79 10.01 7.77
CA VAL A 415 1.35 11.26 7.26
C VAL A 415 0.32 12.07 6.46
N GLY A 416 0.62 13.34 6.23
CA GLY A 416 -0.27 14.24 5.52
C GLY A 416 0.43 15.56 5.17
N PRO A 417 -0.30 16.53 4.60
CA PRO A 417 0.22 17.85 4.32
C PRO A 417 0.71 18.57 5.59
N PRO A 418 1.69 19.46 5.49
CA PRO A 418 2.15 20.24 6.63
C PRO A 418 1.02 21.02 7.29
N GLY A 419 0.90 20.92 8.63
CA GLY A 419 -0.12 21.61 9.42
C GLY A 419 -1.47 20.91 9.50
N GLU A 420 -1.65 19.75 8.84
CA GLU A 420 -2.84 18.93 9.01
C GLU A 420 -2.63 17.90 10.13
N GLU A 421 -3.62 17.80 11.02
CA GLU A 421 -3.65 16.80 12.10
C GLU A 421 -4.42 15.54 11.69
N ILE A 422 -5.38 15.67 10.77
CA ILE A 422 -6.18 14.58 10.23
C ILE A 422 -6.17 14.72 8.72
N TYR A 423 -5.66 13.73 8.02
CA TYR A 423 -5.64 13.70 6.56
C TYR A 423 -6.27 12.42 6.04
N THR A 424 -7.44 12.56 5.42
CA THR A 424 -8.26 11.44 4.97
C THR A 424 -9.05 11.81 3.71
N ASN A 425 -9.44 10.81 2.93
CA ASN A 425 -10.34 10.96 1.80
C ASN A 425 -11.80 10.67 2.17
N SER A 426 -12.70 10.69 1.19
CA SER A 426 -14.15 10.44 1.38
C SER A 426 -14.48 9.02 1.88
N LYS A 427 -13.54 8.08 1.82
CA LYS A 427 -13.70 6.69 2.30
C LYS A 427 -13.14 6.48 3.70
N GLY A 428 -12.52 7.50 4.31
CA GLY A 428 -11.85 7.36 5.60
C GLY A 428 -10.47 6.68 5.53
N GLU A 429 -9.88 6.61 4.34
CA GLU A 429 -8.54 6.07 4.12
C GLU A 429 -7.47 7.10 4.52
N VAL A 430 -6.29 6.63 4.86
CA VAL A 430 -5.15 7.46 5.31
C VAL A 430 -3.91 7.21 4.46
N VAL A 431 -2.97 8.15 4.46
CA VAL A 431 -1.65 7.98 3.85
C VAL A 431 -0.66 7.61 4.94
N VAL A 432 0.20 6.62 4.67
CA VAL A 432 1.18 6.11 5.63
C VAL A 432 2.59 6.15 5.07
N TYR A 433 3.56 6.41 5.94
CA TYR A 433 4.98 6.31 5.62
C TYR A 433 5.56 5.04 6.25
N PHE A 434 6.07 4.14 5.39
CA PHE A 434 6.75 2.93 5.81
C PHE A 434 8.21 3.25 6.15
N HIS A 435 8.69 2.84 7.33
CA HIS A 435 10.03 3.15 7.80
C HIS A 435 11.17 2.53 6.98
N TRP A 436 10.88 1.48 6.20
CA TRP A 436 11.83 0.85 5.29
C TRP A 436 11.98 1.60 3.96
N ASP A 437 11.03 2.47 3.59
CA ASP A 437 11.12 3.25 2.35
C ASP A 437 12.11 4.41 2.51
N ARG A 438 13.34 4.13 2.12
CA ARG A 438 14.43 5.12 2.18
C ARG A 438 14.38 6.17 1.08
N ARG A 439 13.52 6.02 0.08
CA ARG A 439 13.38 6.93 -1.06
C ARG A 439 12.16 7.83 -0.95
N GLY A 440 11.14 7.40 -0.22
CA GLY A 440 9.95 8.17 0.07
C GLY A 440 10.22 9.29 1.05
N THR A 441 9.44 10.37 0.96
CA THR A 441 9.38 11.44 1.95
C THR A 441 8.17 11.23 2.86
N PRO A 442 8.27 11.54 4.16
CA PRO A 442 7.15 11.36 5.09
C PRO A 442 6.11 12.50 4.95
N ASP A 443 5.47 12.59 3.78
CA ASP A 443 4.46 13.57 3.43
C ASP A 443 3.20 12.90 2.84
N HIS A 444 2.28 13.69 2.33
CA HIS A 444 1.02 13.23 1.72
C HIS A 444 1.21 12.38 0.44
N GLY A 445 2.39 12.28 -0.10
CA GLY A 445 2.76 11.43 -1.24
C GLY A 445 3.47 10.14 -0.84
N ALA A 446 3.61 9.81 0.44
CA ALA A 446 4.40 8.67 0.91
C ALA A 446 3.83 7.31 0.51
N SER A 447 2.51 7.16 0.41
CA SER A 447 1.84 5.95 -0.05
C SER A 447 0.57 6.27 -0.85
N CYS A 448 -0.08 5.24 -1.38
CA CYS A 448 -1.48 5.34 -1.81
C CYS A 448 -2.40 5.60 -0.59
N TRP A 449 -3.67 5.86 -0.85
CA TRP A 449 -4.70 5.82 0.17
C TRP A 449 -4.87 4.40 0.71
N VAL A 450 -4.61 4.23 2.00
CA VAL A 450 -4.65 2.95 2.69
C VAL A 450 -5.94 2.86 3.50
N PRO A 451 -6.80 1.85 3.26
CA PRO A 451 -8.02 1.64 4.04
C PRO A 451 -7.72 1.42 5.52
N VAL A 452 -8.63 1.89 6.38
CA VAL A 452 -8.56 1.67 7.83
C VAL A 452 -9.63 0.67 8.24
N SER A 453 -9.22 -0.42 8.86
CA SER A 453 -10.12 -1.41 9.45
C SER A 453 -10.70 -0.90 10.76
N HIS A 454 -12.02 -0.93 10.89
CA HIS A 454 -12.74 -0.59 12.11
C HIS A 454 -13.36 -1.85 12.73
N GLY A 455 -13.55 -1.85 14.04
CA GLY A 455 -14.12 -3.00 14.76
C GLY A 455 -15.56 -3.34 14.35
N TRP A 456 -16.27 -2.39 13.77
CA TRP A 456 -17.62 -2.56 13.25
C TRP A 456 -17.90 -1.52 12.17
N SER A 457 -18.33 -1.97 10.98
CA SER A 457 -18.57 -1.11 9.81
C SER A 457 -19.82 -1.57 9.08
N GLY A 458 -20.79 -0.67 8.91
CA GLY A 458 -21.99 -0.94 8.13
C GLY A 458 -22.39 0.28 7.29
N ASN A 459 -23.46 0.15 6.51
CA ASN A 459 -23.93 1.24 5.67
C ASN A 459 -24.55 2.38 6.52
N GLY A 460 -23.76 3.40 6.81
CA GLY A 460 -24.17 4.55 7.61
C GLY A 460 -24.18 4.32 9.14
N TYR A 461 -23.62 3.21 9.64
CA TYR A 461 -23.46 2.92 11.06
C TYR A 461 -22.18 2.16 11.36
N GLY A 462 -21.72 2.22 12.59
CA GLY A 462 -20.54 1.49 13.05
C GLY A 462 -19.66 2.30 13.99
N PHE A 463 -18.47 1.79 14.26
CA PHE A 463 -17.44 2.50 15.01
C PHE A 463 -16.39 3.03 14.02
N MET A 464 -16.19 4.34 13.99
CA MET A 464 -15.27 5.00 13.08
C MET A 464 -14.32 5.91 13.86
N SER A 465 -13.01 5.67 13.70
CA SER A 465 -11.93 6.49 14.26
C SER A 465 -10.81 6.59 13.25
N ILE A 466 -10.57 7.79 12.74
CA ILE A 466 -9.51 8.07 11.76
C ILE A 466 -8.19 8.28 12.49
N PRO A 467 -7.14 7.50 12.19
CA PRO A 467 -5.81 7.75 12.74
C PRO A 467 -5.28 9.13 12.33
N HIS A 468 -4.72 9.87 13.30
CA HIS A 468 -4.18 11.21 13.06
C HIS A 468 -2.76 11.16 12.50
N VAL A 469 -2.36 12.24 11.82
CA VAL A 469 -0.99 12.44 11.34
C VAL A 469 0.00 12.35 12.50
N GLY A 470 1.06 11.58 12.32
CA GLY A 470 2.07 11.31 13.34
C GLY A 470 1.76 10.10 14.23
N GLN A 471 0.59 9.50 14.15
CA GLN A 471 0.28 8.25 14.87
C GLN A 471 0.95 7.05 14.19
N GLN A 472 1.38 6.10 15.02
CA GLN A 472 1.89 4.82 14.55
C GLN A 472 0.75 3.84 14.37
N VAL A 473 0.72 3.20 13.20
CA VAL A 473 -0.30 2.23 12.81
C VAL A 473 0.33 0.88 12.50
N LEU A 474 -0.45 -0.17 12.70
CA LEU A 474 -0.17 -1.52 12.26
C LEU A 474 -0.80 -1.71 10.89
N VAL A 475 0.00 -2.07 9.91
CA VAL A 475 -0.43 -2.31 8.53
C VAL A 475 -0.31 -3.78 8.21
N SER A 476 -1.42 -4.39 7.87
CA SER A 476 -1.51 -5.76 7.34
C SER A 476 -1.67 -5.71 5.82
N TYR A 477 -1.56 -6.84 5.16
CA TYR A 477 -1.65 -6.97 3.71
C TYR A 477 -2.70 -7.98 3.32
N LEU A 478 -3.68 -7.57 2.50
CA LEU A 478 -4.76 -8.45 2.05
C LEU A 478 -4.19 -9.61 1.23
N ASN A 479 -4.44 -10.84 1.67
CA ASN A 479 -3.88 -12.08 1.09
C ASN A 479 -2.34 -12.09 1.01
N GLY A 480 -1.65 -11.33 1.87
CA GLY A 480 -0.21 -11.19 1.82
C GLY A 480 0.31 -10.36 0.62
N ASP A 481 -0.57 -9.71 -0.14
CA ASP A 481 -0.18 -8.90 -1.29
C ASP A 481 0.39 -7.55 -0.84
N ILE A 482 1.70 -7.37 -1.05
CA ILE A 482 2.45 -6.16 -0.68
C ILE A 482 1.93 -4.88 -1.35
N ASP A 483 1.09 -4.99 -2.37
CA ASP A 483 0.46 -3.86 -3.05
C ASP A 483 -0.97 -3.56 -2.53
N ARG A 484 -1.46 -4.34 -1.53
CA ARG A 484 -2.78 -4.15 -0.91
C ARG A 484 -2.69 -3.96 0.61
N PRO A 485 -2.07 -2.87 1.07
CA PRO A 485 -1.97 -2.57 2.50
C PRO A 485 -3.33 -2.18 3.08
N ILE A 486 -3.55 -2.51 4.37
CA ILE A 486 -4.69 -2.10 5.17
C ILE A 486 -4.24 -1.79 6.60
N VAL A 487 -4.64 -0.67 7.15
CA VAL A 487 -4.42 -0.34 8.56
C VAL A 487 -5.36 -1.17 9.42
N THR A 488 -4.82 -1.99 10.32
CA THR A 488 -5.58 -2.89 11.20
C THR A 488 -5.60 -2.44 12.66
N GLY A 489 -4.77 -1.47 13.04
CA GLY A 489 -4.74 -0.95 14.40
C GLY A 489 -3.78 0.23 14.56
N CYS A 490 -3.81 0.80 15.78
CA CYS A 490 -2.88 1.85 16.20
C CYS A 490 -2.05 1.36 17.39
N THR A 491 -0.81 1.82 17.50
CA THR A 491 0.07 1.47 18.61
C THR A 491 0.65 2.72 19.28
N TYR A 492 0.82 2.67 20.60
CA TYR A 492 1.57 3.68 21.32
C TYR A 492 3.07 3.43 21.16
N ASN A 493 3.84 4.52 21.20
CA ASN A 493 5.30 4.47 21.09
C ASN A 493 5.98 5.52 21.96
N GLY A 494 7.28 5.70 21.82
CA GLY A 494 8.05 6.68 22.59
C GLY A 494 7.60 8.13 22.39
N ARG A 495 7.00 8.46 21.23
CA ARG A 495 6.47 9.79 20.88
C ARG A 495 4.98 9.91 21.22
N ASN A 496 4.17 8.93 20.85
CA ASN A 496 2.73 8.89 21.11
C ASN A 496 2.49 7.98 22.34
N LYS A 497 2.32 8.61 23.50
CA LYS A 497 2.15 7.90 24.77
C LYS A 497 0.68 7.57 25.03
N PRO A 498 0.39 6.52 25.83
CA PRO A 498 -0.95 6.25 26.30
C PRO A 498 -1.58 7.46 27.02
N PRO A 499 -2.92 7.63 26.96
CA PRO A 499 -3.62 8.72 27.64
C PRO A 499 -3.67 8.55 29.16
N LEU A 500 -3.28 7.40 29.67
CA LEU A 500 -3.27 7.04 31.10
C LEU A 500 -1.84 6.97 31.62
N ASN A 501 -1.63 7.33 32.89
CA ASN A 501 -0.34 7.23 33.57
C ASN A 501 -0.08 5.79 34.04
N LEU A 502 0.38 4.95 33.14
CA LEU A 502 0.71 3.55 33.43
C LEU A 502 2.07 3.41 34.13
N PRO A 503 2.22 2.42 35.06
CA PRO A 503 1.25 1.40 35.44
C PRO A 503 0.29 1.82 36.58
N HIS A 504 0.32 3.06 37.05
CA HIS A 504 -0.48 3.51 38.21
C HIS A 504 -1.98 3.49 37.96
N GLU A 505 -2.40 3.82 36.74
CA GLU A 505 -3.80 3.89 36.32
C GLU A 505 -4.24 2.64 35.52
N LYS A 506 -3.67 1.49 35.83
CA LYS A 506 -3.92 0.21 35.10
C LYS A 506 -5.35 -0.31 35.21
N THR A 507 -6.11 0.15 36.20
CA THR A 507 -7.53 -0.20 36.41
C THR A 507 -8.49 0.66 35.59
N ARG A 508 -7.97 1.66 34.88
CA ARG A 508 -8.78 2.56 34.05
C ARG A 508 -8.87 2.06 32.62
N THR A 509 -10.06 2.20 32.07
CA THR A 509 -10.33 2.08 30.64
C THR A 509 -10.86 3.41 30.13
N THR A 510 -10.33 3.92 29.02
CA THR A 510 -10.75 5.23 28.49
C THR A 510 -10.92 5.22 26.98
N PHE A 511 -11.95 5.91 26.49
CA PHE A 511 -12.10 6.39 25.15
C PHE A 511 -11.97 7.91 25.18
N LYS A 512 -10.82 8.42 24.72
CA LYS A 512 -10.45 9.82 24.79
C LYS A 512 -10.10 10.36 23.41
N THR A 513 -10.73 11.48 23.03
CA THR A 513 -10.44 12.19 21.79
C THR A 513 -9.55 13.41 22.05
N CYS A 514 -9.10 14.06 20.98
CA CYS A 514 -8.33 15.29 21.05
C CYS A 514 -9.05 16.36 20.20
N THR A 515 -9.08 17.60 20.68
CA THR A 515 -9.66 18.72 19.93
C THR A 515 -8.78 19.03 18.72
N HIS A 516 -9.39 18.99 17.51
CA HIS A 516 -8.69 19.29 16.26
C HIS A 516 -8.23 20.75 16.21
N LYS A 517 -6.95 20.97 15.95
CA LYS A 517 -6.30 22.29 15.88
C LYS A 517 -6.56 23.16 17.10
N GLY A 518 -6.70 22.55 18.27
CA GLY A 518 -6.99 23.27 19.52
C GLY A 518 -6.58 22.46 20.75
N GLU A 519 -6.85 23.02 21.93
CA GLU A 519 -6.63 22.35 23.21
C GLU A 519 -7.94 21.80 23.77
N GLY A 520 -7.89 20.64 24.39
CA GLY A 520 -9.02 19.98 25.02
C GLY A 520 -9.29 18.56 24.51
N PHE A 521 -10.35 17.95 25.04
CA PHE A 521 -10.69 16.56 24.74
C PHE A 521 -12.13 16.24 25.13
N ASN A 522 -12.71 15.20 24.54
CA ASN A 522 -13.89 14.50 25.07
C ASN A 522 -13.45 13.14 25.62
N GLU A 523 -14.08 12.67 26.70
CA GLU A 523 -13.66 11.41 27.36
C GLU A 523 -14.85 10.64 27.91
N LEU A 524 -14.88 9.34 27.65
CA LEU A 524 -15.66 8.36 28.40
C LEU A 524 -14.65 7.43 29.08
N ARG A 525 -14.64 7.44 30.41
CA ARG A 525 -13.69 6.67 31.22
C ARG A 525 -14.40 5.82 32.25
N PHE A 526 -13.85 4.64 32.49
CA PHE A 526 -14.23 3.71 33.57
C PHE A 526 -13.06 3.55 34.50
N GLU A 527 -13.28 3.65 35.80
CA GLU A 527 -12.34 3.25 36.85
C GLU A 527 -12.92 2.03 37.54
N ASP A 528 -12.17 0.92 37.55
CA ASP A 528 -12.62 -0.37 38.11
C ASP A 528 -11.87 -0.73 39.41
N LYS A 529 -11.20 0.23 40.03
CA LYS A 529 -10.54 0.03 41.30
C LYS A 529 -11.56 -0.06 42.42
N ALA A 530 -11.52 -1.17 43.20
CA ALA A 530 -12.44 -1.41 44.31
C ALA A 530 -12.54 -0.20 45.27
N GLU A 531 -13.77 0.19 45.60
CA GLU A 531 -14.13 1.35 46.42
C GLU A 531 -13.86 2.73 45.76
N GLN A 532 -13.43 2.75 44.51
CA GLN A 532 -13.20 3.96 43.71
C GLN A 532 -13.79 3.86 42.31
N GLU A 533 -14.72 2.94 42.11
CA GLU A 533 -15.39 2.72 40.84
C GLU A 533 -16.09 3.99 40.36
N GLU A 534 -15.83 4.37 39.11
CA GLU A 534 -16.36 5.60 38.52
C GLU A 534 -16.66 5.42 37.03
N ILE A 535 -17.75 6.00 36.56
CA ILE A 535 -17.98 6.33 35.16
C ILE A 535 -17.87 7.84 35.01
N TYR A 536 -16.90 8.31 34.28
CA TYR A 536 -16.65 9.72 34.01
C TYR A 536 -16.95 10.06 32.57
N LEU A 537 -17.83 11.05 32.36
CA LEU A 537 -18.15 11.57 31.03
C LEU A 537 -17.78 13.04 30.99
N HIS A 538 -16.91 13.40 30.04
CA HIS A 538 -16.46 14.76 29.82
C HIS A 538 -16.73 15.19 28.39
N ALA A 539 -17.46 16.30 28.23
CA ALA A 539 -17.63 17.01 26.96
C ALA A 539 -16.85 18.32 27.01
N GLN A 540 -15.94 18.54 26.08
CA GLN A 540 -15.12 19.76 26.02
C GLN A 540 -15.96 21.02 25.83
N ARG A 541 -17.06 20.91 25.13
CA ARG A 541 -17.97 22.03 24.86
C ARG A 541 -19.41 21.67 25.14
N ASP A 542 -20.10 21.06 24.23
CA ASP A 542 -21.51 20.78 24.27
C ASP A 542 -21.78 19.29 24.45
N MET A 543 -22.74 18.93 25.27
CA MET A 543 -23.26 17.56 25.39
C MET A 543 -24.74 17.55 25.03
N ASN A 544 -25.11 16.87 23.97
CA ASN A 544 -26.48 16.68 23.50
C ASN A 544 -26.94 15.25 23.72
N VAL A 545 -28.06 15.06 24.38
CA VAL A 545 -28.67 13.74 24.61
C VAL A 545 -30.05 13.74 23.99
N HIS A 546 -30.31 12.86 23.04
CA HIS A 546 -31.59 12.69 22.37
C HIS A 546 -32.15 11.29 22.62
N ILE A 547 -33.33 11.19 23.20
CA ILE A 547 -33.95 9.92 23.60
C ILE A 547 -35.32 9.84 22.93
N GLN A 548 -35.57 8.81 22.15
CA GLN A 548 -36.80 8.65 21.36
C GLN A 548 -37.99 8.14 22.18
N ASN A 549 -37.76 7.54 23.34
CA ASN A 549 -38.78 6.97 24.18
C ASN A 549 -38.53 7.40 25.65
N ASP A 550 -38.15 6.51 26.53
CA ASP A 550 -38.07 6.75 27.95
C ASP A 550 -36.66 6.99 28.46
N HIS A 551 -36.48 7.88 29.40
CA HIS A 551 -35.27 8.09 30.15
C HIS A 551 -35.46 7.75 31.63
N HIS A 552 -34.87 6.66 32.12
CA HIS A 552 -34.94 6.26 33.52
C HIS A 552 -33.61 6.53 34.22
N THR A 553 -33.67 7.20 35.38
CA THR A 553 -32.49 7.43 36.22
C THR A 553 -32.78 6.94 37.64
N HIS A 554 -31.98 6.04 38.20
CA HIS A 554 -32.04 5.60 39.57
C HIS A 554 -30.71 5.87 40.28
N VAL A 555 -30.72 6.71 41.30
CA VAL A 555 -29.54 7.06 42.10
C VAL A 555 -29.76 6.61 43.53
N GLN A 556 -28.97 5.65 44.03
CA GLN A 556 -29.17 5.07 45.38
C GLN A 556 -28.80 6.02 46.50
N ARG A 557 -27.93 7.01 46.23
CA ARG A 557 -27.43 7.90 47.28
C ARG A 557 -27.72 9.35 46.93
N ASP A 558 -26.81 10.08 46.38
CA ASP A 558 -26.94 11.54 46.15
C ASP A 558 -26.92 11.87 44.67
N SER A 559 -27.84 12.72 44.23
CA SER A 559 -27.79 13.38 42.92
C SER A 559 -27.45 14.85 43.10
N LYS A 560 -26.39 15.35 42.45
CA LYS A 560 -25.94 16.74 42.53
C LYS A 560 -25.88 17.33 41.15
N GLN A 561 -26.53 18.53 41.00
CA GLN A 561 -26.51 19.27 39.75
C GLN A 561 -26.04 20.69 40.03
N ARG A 562 -25.10 21.22 39.23
CA ARG A 562 -24.66 22.59 39.21
C ARG A 562 -24.78 23.17 37.82
N ILE A 563 -25.42 24.31 37.68
CA ILE A 563 -25.60 25.04 36.41
C ILE A 563 -25.12 26.46 36.67
N ASP A 564 -24.09 26.91 35.99
CA ASP A 564 -23.48 28.20 36.25
C ASP A 564 -24.19 29.35 35.55
N GLN A 565 -25.13 29.09 34.63
CA GLN A 565 -25.93 30.14 33.98
C GLN A 565 -27.43 29.83 34.06
N HIS A 566 -28.06 29.32 33.02
CA HIS A 566 -29.52 29.19 32.92
C HIS A 566 -29.93 27.71 32.78
N ARG A 567 -31.08 27.38 33.39
CA ARG A 567 -31.76 26.11 33.19
C ARG A 567 -33.11 26.35 32.55
N TYR A 568 -33.36 25.74 31.41
CA TYR A 568 -34.66 25.73 30.75
C TYR A 568 -35.26 24.31 30.87
N THR A 569 -36.53 24.23 31.23
CA THR A 569 -37.25 22.94 31.34
C THR A 569 -38.63 23.13 30.74
N GLU A 570 -38.99 22.28 29.79
CA GLU A 570 -40.33 22.22 29.19
C GLU A 570 -40.86 20.80 29.32
N ILE A 571 -42.06 20.65 29.86
CA ILE A 571 -42.73 19.36 30.09
C ILE A 571 -44.08 19.47 29.43
N ALA A 572 -44.31 18.73 28.34
CA ALA A 572 -45.57 18.77 27.59
C ALA A 572 -46.73 18.03 28.31
N GLY A 573 -46.42 17.15 29.23
CA GLY A 573 -47.36 16.39 30.06
C GLY A 573 -47.30 16.83 31.53
N ASP A 574 -47.47 15.88 32.43
CA ASP A 574 -47.50 16.12 33.88
C ASP A 574 -46.11 16.07 34.50
N ASP A 575 -45.81 16.90 35.48
CA ASP A 575 -44.64 16.86 36.34
C ASP A 575 -45.05 16.33 37.73
N HIS A 576 -44.60 15.12 38.08
CA HIS A 576 -44.88 14.50 39.38
C HIS A 576 -43.61 14.53 40.24
N GLN A 577 -43.68 15.26 41.36
CA GLN A 577 -42.59 15.32 42.34
C GLN A 577 -43.04 14.77 43.70
N HIS A 578 -42.32 13.81 44.25
CA HIS A 578 -42.51 13.28 45.60
C HIS A 578 -41.24 13.38 46.43
N VAL A 579 -41.22 14.25 47.44
CA VAL A 579 -40.08 14.45 48.35
C VAL A 579 -40.43 13.92 49.72
N LYS A 580 -39.81 12.78 50.14
CA LYS A 580 -40.09 12.20 51.49
C LYS A 580 -39.45 12.97 52.65
N GLY A 581 -38.45 13.77 52.35
CA GLY A 581 -37.74 14.57 53.35
C GLY A 581 -38.08 16.05 53.23
N THR A 582 -37.15 16.90 53.58
CA THR A 582 -37.32 18.35 53.54
C THR A 582 -36.95 18.91 52.17
N GLN A 583 -37.82 19.74 51.61
CA GLN A 583 -37.52 20.56 50.41
C GLN A 583 -37.11 21.96 50.87
N LYS A 584 -35.93 22.43 50.39
CA LYS A 584 -35.42 23.79 50.63
C LYS A 584 -35.18 24.48 49.32
N GLY A 585 -35.60 25.71 49.16
CA GLY A 585 -35.36 26.54 48.00
C GLY A 585 -34.86 27.93 48.44
N LEU A 586 -33.87 28.49 47.74
CA LEU A 586 -33.46 29.89 47.85
C LEU A 586 -33.45 30.47 46.45
N THR A 587 -34.16 31.55 46.24
CA THR A 587 -34.16 32.37 45.02
C THR A 587 -33.72 33.76 45.41
N GLU A 588 -32.60 34.22 44.84
CA GLU A 588 -32.07 35.56 45.12
C GLU A 588 -32.75 36.65 44.30
N GLY A 589 -33.41 36.28 43.23
CA GLY A 589 -34.22 37.18 42.38
C GLY A 589 -35.74 36.96 42.58
N ASP A 590 -36.53 37.32 41.58
CA ASP A 590 -37.99 37.19 41.62
C ASP A 590 -38.46 35.77 41.34
N VAL A 591 -39.55 35.38 41.93
CA VAL A 591 -40.30 34.16 41.60
C VAL A 591 -41.63 34.55 40.97
N SER A 592 -41.81 34.17 39.69
CA SER A 592 -43.09 34.34 38.98
C SER A 592 -43.73 32.97 38.73
N GLN A 593 -44.95 32.78 39.17
CA GLN A 593 -45.72 31.54 38.95
C GLN A 593 -47.10 31.89 38.34
N HIS A 594 -47.40 31.34 37.19
CA HIS A 594 -48.67 31.44 36.51
C HIS A 594 -49.32 30.08 36.35
N VAL A 595 -50.46 29.86 36.96
CA VAL A 595 -51.28 28.67 36.91
C VAL A 595 -52.57 28.97 36.18
N LEU A 596 -52.75 28.38 34.99
CA LEU A 596 -53.97 28.58 34.20
C LEU A 596 -55.20 27.87 34.78
N GLY A 597 -54.99 26.81 35.55
CA GLY A 597 -56.00 26.02 36.23
C GLY A 597 -56.09 26.38 37.71
N ALA A 598 -56.44 25.44 38.54
CA ALA A 598 -56.53 25.60 39.99
C ALA A 598 -55.16 25.41 40.66
N TYR A 599 -54.86 26.24 41.65
CA TYR A 599 -53.73 26.08 42.53
C TYR A 599 -54.21 25.57 43.91
N HIS A 600 -53.86 24.35 44.27
CA HIS A 600 -54.15 23.72 45.52
C HIS A 600 -52.92 23.59 46.41
N GLN A 601 -53.05 24.10 47.66
CA GLN A 601 -51.98 23.92 48.65
C GLN A 601 -52.59 23.40 49.94
N GLN A 602 -52.09 22.29 50.46
CA GLN A 602 -52.46 21.76 51.74
C GLN A 602 -51.23 21.63 52.63
N VAL A 603 -51.24 22.08 53.86
CA VAL A 603 -50.17 22.03 54.84
C VAL A 603 -50.75 21.52 56.14
N ASP A 604 -50.34 20.35 56.59
CA ASP A 604 -50.79 19.73 57.80
C ASP A 604 -50.26 20.43 59.08
N GLY A 605 -49.10 21.10 58.95
CA GLY A 605 -48.53 21.93 60.00
C GLY A 605 -48.85 23.43 59.85
N ALA A 606 -47.90 24.25 60.23
CA ALA A 606 -48.10 25.70 60.10
C ALA A 606 -47.73 26.18 58.69
N LEU A 607 -48.59 26.98 58.07
CA LEU A 607 -48.29 27.78 56.91
C LEU A 607 -47.86 29.16 57.36
N VAL A 608 -46.57 29.51 57.18
CA VAL A 608 -46.05 30.85 57.50
C VAL A 608 -45.62 31.56 56.22
N SER A 609 -46.21 32.76 55.99
CA SER A 609 -45.80 33.58 54.84
C SER A 609 -45.45 34.96 55.37
N GLU A 610 -44.24 35.45 55.02
CA GLU A 610 -43.74 36.74 55.45
C GLU A 610 -43.30 37.55 54.21
N SER A 611 -43.66 38.79 54.09
CA SER A 611 -43.30 39.73 53.04
C SER A 611 -42.63 40.95 53.66
N GLY A 612 -41.51 41.41 53.13
CA GLY A 612 -40.80 42.61 53.63
C GLY A 612 -41.50 43.92 53.26
N GLN A 613 -42.39 43.92 52.25
CA GLN A 613 -43.11 45.14 51.81
C GLN A 613 -44.64 44.96 51.83
N GLU A 614 -45.19 44.22 50.90
CA GLU A 614 -46.66 44.09 50.73
C GLU A 614 -47.03 42.60 50.48
N THR A 615 -48.15 42.21 51.07
CA THR A 615 -48.85 40.97 50.70
C THR A 615 -50.24 41.39 50.17
N HIS A 616 -50.45 41.21 48.86
CA HIS A 616 -51.72 41.52 48.19
C HIS A 616 -52.45 40.24 47.80
N LEU A 617 -53.61 40.03 48.34
CA LEU A 617 -54.52 38.94 47.99
C LEU A 617 -55.73 39.52 47.30
N SER A 618 -55.92 39.27 46.00
CA SER A 618 -57.01 39.75 45.20
C SER A 618 -57.74 38.59 44.51
N SER A 619 -59.08 38.69 44.45
CA SER A 619 -59.91 37.71 43.73
C SER A 619 -61.02 38.46 43.00
N GLN A 620 -61.28 38.07 41.75
CA GLN A 620 -62.48 38.61 41.04
C GLN A 620 -63.79 38.00 41.56
N GLY A 621 -63.73 36.97 42.35
CA GLY A 621 -64.85 36.28 42.93
C GLY A 621 -64.89 36.49 44.44
N LYS A 622 -64.69 35.44 45.19
CA LYS A 622 -64.84 35.42 46.64
C LYS A 622 -63.52 35.05 47.34
N VAL A 623 -63.15 35.73 48.39
CA VAL A 623 -62.10 35.36 49.33
C VAL A 623 -62.72 34.83 50.60
N VAL A 624 -62.46 33.66 51.07
CA VAL A 624 -62.88 33.07 52.32
C VAL A 624 -61.67 32.82 53.18
N ILE A 625 -61.64 33.32 54.40
CA ILE A 625 -60.65 33.05 55.41
C ILE A 625 -61.36 32.44 56.59
N GLU A 626 -61.08 31.24 56.92
CA GLU A 626 -61.72 30.46 57.98
C GLU A 626 -60.70 29.92 58.95
N ALA A 627 -60.99 30.01 60.25
CA ALA A 627 -60.18 29.39 61.30
C ALA A 627 -61.10 28.84 62.41
N ALA A 628 -60.73 27.68 62.94
CA ALA A 628 -61.50 27.04 64.01
C ALA A 628 -61.47 27.82 65.34
N THR A 629 -60.39 28.54 65.60
CA THR A 629 -60.16 29.16 66.90
C THR A 629 -60.04 30.68 66.84
N GLU A 630 -59.29 31.22 65.92
CA GLU A 630 -59.02 32.69 65.88
C GLU A 630 -58.62 33.19 64.52
N ILE A 631 -59.08 34.33 64.06
CA ILE A 631 -58.57 35.15 62.99
C ILE A 631 -58.16 36.48 63.55
N THR A 632 -56.89 36.88 63.42
CA THR A 632 -56.42 38.21 63.87
C THR A 632 -55.80 39.00 62.73
N PHE A 633 -56.39 40.22 62.48
CA PHE A 633 -55.77 41.22 61.58
C PHE A 633 -55.14 42.28 62.48
N LYS A 634 -53.83 42.54 62.31
CA LYS A 634 -53.03 43.40 63.19
C LYS A 634 -52.27 44.45 62.38
N VAL A 635 -52.33 45.68 62.70
CA VAL A 635 -51.54 46.79 62.11
C VAL A 635 -50.99 47.64 63.26
N GLY A 636 -49.67 47.58 63.45
CA GLY A 636 -49.04 48.25 64.60
C GLY A 636 -49.64 47.82 65.92
N GLY A 637 -50.23 48.77 66.65
CA GLY A 637 -50.87 48.51 67.93
C GLY A 637 -52.40 48.19 67.79
N SER A 638 -52.96 48.36 66.60
CA SER A 638 -54.40 48.09 66.32
C SER A 638 -54.62 46.70 65.77
N PHE A 639 -55.74 46.11 66.15
CA PHE A 639 -56.08 44.75 65.62
C PHE A 639 -57.63 44.59 65.53
N VAL A 640 -57.99 43.64 64.70
CA VAL A 640 -59.34 42.99 64.69
C VAL A 640 -59.06 41.51 64.92
N ARG A 641 -59.59 40.95 66.03
CA ARG A 641 -59.47 39.53 66.39
C ARG A 641 -60.85 38.92 66.44
N ILE A 642 -61.12 37.96 65.67
CA ILE A 642 -62.34 37.18 65.56
C ILE A 642 -62.17 35.82 66.23
N THR A 643 -63.02 35.54 67.21
CA THR A 643 -63.12 34.22 67.89
C THR A 643 -64.50 33.61 67.70
N PRO A 644 -64.76 32.36 68.00
CA PRO A 644 -66.06 31.73 67.81
C PRO A 644 -67.23 32.46 68.54
N SER A 645 -66.97 33.20 69.62
CA SER A 645 -67.95 33.83 70.41
C SER A 645 -67.97 35.39 70.30
N ASN A 646 -66.86 36.01 69.86
CA ASN A 646 -66.73 37.47 69.93
C ASN A 646 -65.81 38.02 68.83
N VAL A 647 -66.04 39.29 68.44
CA VAL A 647 -65.15 40.09 67.65
C VAL A 647 -64.56 41.19 68.56
N PHE A 648 -63.22 41.16 68.72
CA PHE A 648 -62.52 42.15 69.53
C PHE A 648 -61.82 43.15 68.59
N THR A 649 -61.95 44.42 68.91
CA THR A 649 -61.22 45.48 68.19
C THR A 649 -60.43 46.32 69.16
N SER A 650 -59.27 46.78 68.75
CA SER A 650 -58.53 47.84 69.46
C SER A 650 -58.41 49.04 68.56
N GLY A 651 -58.76 50.25 69.12
CA GLY A 651 -58.81 51.49 68.37
C GLY A 651 -60.21 51.85 67.95
N ASN A 652 -60.42 53.04 67.34
CA ASN A 652 -61.71 53.54 66.92
C ASN A 652 -62.20 52.80 65.66
N VAL A 653 -63.41 52.32 65.68
CA VAL A 653 -64.08 51.71 64.51
C VAL A 653 -64.85 52.77 63.76
N ALA A 654 -64.44 53.12 62.56
CA ALA A 654 -65.17 53.97 61.64
C ALA A 654 -66.00 53.09 60.70
N ILE A 655 -67.31 53.34 60.62
CA ILE A 655 -68.23 52.64 59.75
C ILE A 655 -68.67 53.62 58.64
N GLY A 656 -68.38 53.22 57.36
CA GLY A 656 -68.76 54.01 56.18
C GLY A 656 -67.73 54.98 55.63
N ASP A 657 -66.42 54.76 55.92
CA ASP A 657 -65.34 55.51 55.32
C ASP A 657 -64.93 54.90 53.93
N SER A 658 -64.20 55.70 53.13
CA SER A 658 -63.73 55.25 51.80
C SER A 658 -62.71 54.12 51.91
N ALA A 659 -62.81 53.20 51.00
CA ALA A 659 -61.80 52.14 50.91
C ALA A 659 -60.42 52.75 50.58
N GLY A 660 -59.45 52.58 51.51
CA GLY A 660 -58.09 53.02 51.30
C GLY A 660 -57.24 51.84 50.70
N GLY A 661 -56.35 52.24 49.89
CA GLY A 661 -55.33 51.34 49.37
C GLY A 661 -55.65 50.62 48.04
N SER A 662 -54.82 50.80 47.03
CA SER A 662 -54.77 49.99 45.80
C SER A 662 -53.55 49.11 45.89
N GLY A 663 -53.75 47.78 45.76
CA GLY A 663 -52.62 46.86 45.67
C GLY A 663 -51.89 46.94 44.32
N GLN A 664 -50.64 46.48 44.26
CA GLN A 664 -49.92 46.41 43.02
C GLN A 664 -50.48 45.34 42.09
N ALA A 665 -50.47 45.63 40.79
CA ALA A 665 -50.77 44.62 39.76
C ALA A 665 -49.67 43.56 39.67
N VAL A 666 -50.07 42.32 39.48
CA VAL A 666 -49.07 41.18 39.27
C VAL A 666 -48.37 41.42 37.94
N ASN A 667 -47.07 41.59 37.97
CA ASN A 667 -46.21 41.66 36.80
C ASN A 667 -45.52 40.25 36.58
N LEU A 668 -46.16 39.45 35.74
CA LEU A 668 -45.64 38.05 35.46
C LEU A 668 -44.63 38.09 34.36
N GLN A 669 -43.44 37.52 34.62
CA GLN A 669 -42.52 37.16 33.60
C GLN A 669 -42.77 35.72 33.19
N LEU A 670 -43.11 35.50 31.93
CA LEU A 670 -43.32 34.17 31.38
C LEU A 670 -41.98 33.49 31.06
N PRO A 671 -41.85 32.17 31.24
CA PRO A 671 -40.63 31.45 30.90
C PRO A 671 -40.39 31.49 29.39
N GLU A 672 -39.11 31.59 29.00
CA GLU A 672 -38.67 31.37 27.63
C GLU A 672 -38.81 29.89 27.25
N GLY A 673 -39.28 29.62 26.03
CA GLY A 673 -39.41 28.25 25.53
C GLY A 673 -38.02 27.55 25.33
N VAL A 674 -38.01 26.25 25.45
CA VAL A 674 -36.84 25.41 25.15
C VAL A 674 -36.71 25.26 23.64
N THR A 675 -35.58 25.70 23.06
CA THR A 675 -35.30 25.45 21.64
C THR A 675 -35.01 23.99 21.45
N PRO A 676 -35.79 23.24 20.63
CA PRO A 676 -35.53 21.83 20.40
C PRO A 676 -34.14 21.60 19.76
N PHE A 677 -33.38 20.67 20.29
CA PHE A 677 -32.14 20.18 19.65
C PHE A 677 -32.50 19.40 18.38
N ALA A 678 -32.06 19.91 17.22
CA ALA A 678 -32.16 19.19 15.96
C ALA A 678 -30.99 18.21 15.85
N PRO A 679 -31.21 16.88 15.87
CA PRO A 679 -30.14 15.94 15.62
C PRO A 679 -29.61 16.16 14.21
N PRO A 680 -28.27 15.96 13.98
CA PRO A 680 -27.71 16.08 12.65
C PRO A 680 -28.43 15.13 11.69
N PRO A 681 -28.66 15.53 10.42
CA PRO A 681 -29.37 14.68 9.48
C PRO A 681 -28.57 13.40 9.26
N TYR A 682 -29.19 12.26 9.48
CA TYR A 682 -28.59 10.96 9.13
C TYR A 682 -28.61 10.82 7.61
N PRO A 683 -27.47 10.72 6.94
CA PRO A 683 -27.43 10.79 5.48
C PRO A 683 -27.98 9.54 4.78
N ILE A 684 -28.29 8.45 5.51
CA ILE A 684 -28.66 7.17 4.88
C ILE A 684 -29.68 6.43 5.73
N LYS A 685 -30.78 5.97 5.09
CA LYS A 685 -31.71 5.02 5.73
C LYS A 685 -30.94 3.72 6.05
N PRO A 686 -31.17 3.13 7.24
CA PRO A 686 -30.50 1.90 7.61
C PRO A 686 -30.76 0.79 6.58
N TYR A 687 -29.71 0.08 6.23
CA TYR A 687 -29.79 -1.10 5.39
C TYR A 687 -30.50 -2.23 6.12
N CYS A 688 -31.55 -2.76 5.51
CA CYS A 688 -32.21 -3.95 6.04
C CYS A 688 -31.61 -5.21 5.42
N ALA A 689 -30.72 -5.90 6.14
CA ALA A 689 -30.12 -7.16 5.73
C ALA A 689 -31.17 -8.24 5.40
N VAL A 690 -32.30 -8.23 6.11
CA VAL A 690 -33.43 -9.14 5.90
C VAL A 690 -34.08 -8.89 4.55
N GLN A 691 -34.21 -7.64 4.13
CA GLN A 691 -34.79 -7.28 2.85
C GLN A 691 -33.87 -7.63 1.69
N ALA A 692 -32.54 -7.49 1.85
CA ALA A 692 -31.55 -7.92 0.87
C ALA A 692 -31.53 -9.44 0.70
N GLN A 693 -31.64 -10.19 1.78
CA GLN A 693 -31.72 -11.64 1.75
C GLN A 693 -32.99 -12.12 1.06
N ALA A 694 -34.13 -11.48 1.32
CA ALA A 694 -35.43 -11.83 0.70
C ALA A 694 -35.45 -11.53 -0.80
N THR A 695 -34.69 -10.56 -1.29
CA THR A 695 -34.62 -10.19 -2.71
C THR A 695 -33.47 -10.88 -3.46
N GLY A 696 -32.65 -11.68 -2.79
CA GLY A 696 -31.44 -12.30 -3.37
C GLY A 696 -30.39 -11.28 -3.84
N SER A 697 -30.52 -10.04 -3.42
CA SER A 697 -29.65 -8.93 -3.82
C SER A 697 -28.63 -8.64 -2.72
N TRP A 698 -27.38 -8.87 -3.01
CA TRP A 698 -26.26 -8.42 -2.15
C TRP A 698 -26.01 -6.92 -2.24
N VAL A 699 -26.76 -6.23 -3.10
CA VAL A 699 -26.69 -4.78 -3.32
C VAL A 699 -28.08 -4.19 -3.14
N ILE A 700 -28.17 -3.22 -2.25
CA ILE A 700 -29.31 -2.35 -2.22
C ILE A 700 -29.12 -1.28 -3.28
N LYS A 701 -29.93 -1.35 -4.31
CA LYS A 701 -30.16 -0.17 -5.13
C LYS A 701 -30.81 0.88 -4.21
N PRO A 702 -30.28 2.10 -4.08
CA PRO A 702 -31.02 3.18 -3.46
C PRO A 702 -32.34 3.26 -4.19
N ASN A 703 -33.47 3.14 -3.49
CA ASN A 703 -34.77 3.42 -4.08
C ASN A 703 -34.69 4.83 -4.66
N GLY A 704 -34.75 4.94 -5.99
CA GLY A 704 -34.85 6.21 -6.66
C GLY A 704 -36.07 6.93 -6.09
N GLY A 705 -35.81 7.90 -5.25
CA GLY A 705 -36.80 8.87 -4.90
C GLY A 705 -37.15 9.59 -6.19
N ASN A 706 -38.37 9.43 -6.68
CA ASN A 706 -38.94 10.36 -7.63
C ASN A 706 -38.86 11.76 -7.00
N ALA A 707 -38.11 12.63 -7.67
CA ALA A 707 -38.12 14.06 -7.41
C ALA A 707 -39.49 14.64 -7.76
#